data_359ad4cf67f1d8a243e5101d5bb56738
#
_entry.id   359ad4cf67f1d8a243e5101d5bb56738
#
_cell.length_a   1.000
_cell.length_b   1.000
_cell.length_c   1.000
_cell.angle_alpha   90.00
_cell.angle_beta   90.00
_cell.angle_gamma   90.00
#
_symmetry.space_group_name_H-M   'P 1'
#
loop_
_entity.id
_entity.type
_entity.pdbx_description
1 polymer ?
#
loop_
_entity_poly.entity_id
_entity_poly.type
_entity_poly.pdbx_seq_one_letter_code
_entity_poly.pdbx_strand_id
1 'polypeptide(L)'
;MNNAFIKPASHYNRDLDVLGNYRSDMALYLSKRTGKPLEVCQAWVNQVTARGGRLEIKDPEVLHLARNKNGDREQKVLTYTEYLNNIKDRRLLFSPAMTVYENPNRRESLLSIYVTGNIEGRAKVKAEAFDAQMAGNMVVADIKENEQSTYKIANNSISGGQASASTIFYNKSAHSSLTSTCRVATSYGNANNEKFLAGNRHYWAPDVVLANITSIIGHVDYNLVGKAVETYGLTIPSVDQVMDVILYSTRHYWRNTKQELEVRKLVEGLQPLERVAFVYVGDMWHLAKYNPTFVHTFLQIMSSKPAGTTLAYADAKVYVKGMDNDLKAYVSLICAKELDGRTLKKLQESAEQGNANDIHGICVMGEFAKKVIETLEQYALLIEAFWVTDNVPASVARIRNSMRHVAITSDTDSTIFAVENWVEWYLSKVDFSEEAFSINYTMVYLASQSIIHVLAKLSTILGVIPEKLNVLAMKNEFAFSVFGLTSMAKHYFAYKAAREGNVFKHLEEEIKGVYLKDSNCPPQIMAVVTETIKEIMDTVIADQQISMIDLYRKIANIELGIIDSVVKGKSEYLARSSVKTANSYTNPSQSPYQHYVYWQDIFAPHYGDAPELPYPAIKVSLDLSNKTAIQEWIASIENPEVAAKIAKHFANKPGMTTLLLPKDNVERRGLPKEVVQAMNIRKLVYSTVRPFYLILEALGIFLVNGNNTKLVSDFVQEWETAT
;
A
#
# COMPACT_ATOMS: atom_id res chain seq x y z
N MET A 1 -8.75 -26.97 -7.05
CA MET A 1 -8.37 -26.63 -8.43
C MET A 1 -6.95 -26.10 -8.40
N ASN A 2 -6.09 -26.62 -9.26
CA ASN A 2 -4.73 -26.11 -9.33
C ASN A 2 -4.76 -24.74 -10.02
N ASN A 3 -4.28 -23.72 -9.33
CA ASN A 3 -4.06 -22.42 -9.94
C ASN A 3 -3.00 -22.58 -11.05
N ALA A 4 -3.32 -22.15 -12.27
CA ALA A 4 -2.43 -22.26 -13.43
C ALA A 4 -1.07 -21.56 -13.25
N PHE A 5 -1.00 -20.55 -12.37
CA PHE A 5 0.22 -19.83 -12.05
C PHE A 5 1.00 -20.43 -10.89
N ILE A 6 0.41 -21.37 -10.13
CA ILE A 6 1.09 -22.04 -9.01
C ILE A 6 1.56 -23.40 -9.49
N LYS A 7 2.85 -23.54 -9.66
CA LYS A 7 3.46 -24.83 -9.98
C LYS A 7 4.04 -25.51 -8.75
N PRO A 8 4.23 -26.84 -8.82
CA PRO A 8 4.86 -27.62 -7.75
C PRO A 8 6.22 -27.05 -7.32
N ALA A 9 6.64 -27.31 -6.11
CA ALA A 9 7.86 -26.80 -5.51
C ALA A 9 9.15 -27.01 -6.32
N SER A 10 9.20 -28.05 -7.17
CA SER A 10 10.32 -28.31 -8.09
C SER A 10 10.65 -27.16 -9.04
N HIS A 11 9.66 -26.30 -9.34
CA HIS A 11 9.87 -25.10 -10.18
C HIS A 11 10.48 -23.91 -9.42
N TYR A 12 10.59 -24.01 -8.11
CA TYR A 12 11.04 -22.91 -7.24
C TYR A 12 12.43 -23.13 -6.65
N ASN A 13 13.14 -24.17 -7.09
CA ASN A 13 14.45 -24.58 -6.54
C ASN A 13 15.57 -23.61 -6.96
N ARG A 14 15.56 -22.39 -6.43
CA ARG A 14 16.77 -21.56 -6.41
C ARG A 14 17.44 -21.67 -5.05
N ASP A 15 18.75 -21.78 -5.13
CA ASP A 15 19.58 -21.81 -3.95
C ASP A 15 19.62 -20.45 -3.23
N LEU A 16 19.73 -20.45 -1.92
CA LEU A 16 20.01 -19.25 -1.10
C LEU A 16 21.37 -18.63 -1.39
N ASP A 17 22.27 -19.37 -2.00
CA ASP A 17 23.60 -18.89 -2.35
C ASP A 17 23.57 -17.88 -3.49
N VAL A 18 23.45 -16.60 -3.13
CA VAL A 18 23.39 -15.49 -4.10
C VAL A 18 24.66 -15.46 -4.98
N LEU A 19 25.84 -15.74 -4.41
CA LEU A 19 27.11 -15.77 -5.15
C LEU A 19 27.17 -16.98 -6.07
N GLY A 20 26.76 -18.15 -5.59
CA GLY A 20 26.65 -19.37 -6.37
C GLY A 20 25.62 -19.23 -7.50
N ASN A 21 24.47 -18.66 -7.23
CA ASN A 21 23.44 -18.38 -8.23
C ASN A 21 23.97 -17.45 -9.32
N TYR A 22 24.65 -16.37 -8.95
CA TYR A 22 25.26 -15.44 -9.92
C TYR A 22 26.29 -16.16 -10.81
N ARG A 23 27.19 -16.96 -10.23
CA ARG A 23 28.18 -17.74 -10.96
C ARG A 23 27.52 -18.74 -11.90
N SER A 24 26.49 -19.43 -11.44
CA SER A 24 25.72 -20.38 -12.23
C SER A 24 24.98 -19.70 -13.39
N ASP A 25 24.32 -18.56 -13.14
CA ASP A 25 23.64 -17.78 -14.18
C ASP A 25 24.61 -17.33 -15.28
N MET A 26 25.78 -16.84 -14.88
CA MET A 26 26.84 -16.42 -15.81
C MET A 26 27.38 -17.58 -16.64
N ALA A 27 27.62 -18.73 -16.00
CA ALA A 27 28.10 -19.93 -16.69
C ALA A 27 27.07 -20.44 -17.70
N LEU A 28 25.79 -20.48 -17.31
CA LEU A 28 24.69 -20.90 -18.16
C LEU A 28 24.52 -19.96 -19.35
N TYR A 29 24.56 -18.65 -19.11
CA TYR A 29 24.54 -17.64 -20.16
C TYR A 29 25.68 -17.84 -21.17
N LEU A 30 26.94 -18.00 -20.69
CA LEU A 30 28.11 -18.22 -21.53
C LEU A 30 28.00 -19.52 -22.33
N SER A 31 27.53 -20.59 -21.71
CA SER A 31 27.31 -21.87 -22.38
C SER A 31 26.35 -21.72 -23.57
N LYS A 32 25.20 -21.10 -23.35
CA LYS A 32 24.21 -20.82 -24.41
C LYS A 32 24.75 -19.90 -25.49
N ARG A 33 25.57 -18.91 -25.14
CA ARG A 33 26.14 -17.94 -26.08
C ARG A 33 27.29 -18.47 -26.90
N THR A 34 28.11 -19.34 -26.34
CA THR A 34 29.34 -19.81 -26.97
C THR A 34 29.24 -21.23 -27.54
N GLY A 35 28.18 -21.95 -27.19
CA GLY A 35 28.02 -23.39 -27.52
C GLY A 35 28.97 -24.31 -26.75
N LYS A 36 29.77 -23.76 -25.78
CA LYS A 36 30.70 -24.56 -24.97
C LYS A 36 29.95 -25.35 -23.87
N PRO A 37 30.47 -26.51 -23.44
CA PRO A 37 29.93 -27.27 -22.34
C PRO A 37 29.80 -26.40 -21.07
N LEU A 38 28.71 -26.60 -20.33
CA LEU A 38 28.42 -25.82 -19.11
C LEU A 38 29.52 -25.87 -18.07
N GLU A 39 30.14 -27.06 -17.90
CA GLU A 39 31.25 -27.29 -16.96
C GLU A 39 32.47 -26.42 -17.28
N VAL A 40 32.78 -26.27 -18.57
CA VAL A 40 33.89 -25.42 -19.04
C VAL A 40 33.61 -23.94 -18.74
N CYS A 41 32.36 -23.51 -18.97
CA CYS A 41 31.96 -22.16 -18.67
C CYS A 41 31.93 -21.91 -17.14
N GLN A 42 31.46 -22.87 -16.36
CA GLN A 42 31.46 -22.80 -14.89
C GLN A 42 32.89 -22.70 -14.32
N ALA A 43 33.83 -23.51 -14.83
CA ALA A 43 35.22 -23.44 -14.41
C ALA A 43 35.82 -22.07 -14.72
N TRP A 44 35.56 -21.51 -15.91
CA TRP A 44 36.01 -20.18 -16.30
C TRP A 44 35.44 -19.08 -15.42
N VAL A 45 34.08 -19.09 -15.17
CA VAL A 45 33.43 -18.12 -14.29
C VAL A 45 34.00 -18.18 -12.88
N ASN A 46 34.17 -19.37 -12.32
CA ASN A 46 34.78 -19.55 -11.00
C ASN A 46 36.20 -18.98 -10.95
N GLN A 47 36.99 -19.20 -11.99
CA GLN A 47 38.36 -18.68 -12.09
C GLN A 47 38.38 -17.14 -12.14
N VAL A 48 37.53 -16.53 -12.96
CA VAL A 48 37.48 -15.07 -13.14
C VAL A 48 36.96 -14.39 -11.88
N THR A 49 35.97 -14.97 -11.21
CA THR A 49 35.35 -14.39 -10.00
C THR A 49 36.15 -14.64 -8.72
N ALA A 50 37.14 -15.53 -8.74
CA ALA A 50 38.01 -15.85 -7.59
C ALA A 50 39.30 -15.03 -7.48
N ARG A 51 39.76 -14.43 -8.57
CA ARG A 51 41.14 -13.89 -8.67
C ARG A 51 41.26 -12.38 -8.62
N GLY A 52 40.25 -11.66 -8.25
CA GLY A 52 40.30 -10.21 -8.32
C GLY A 52 40.31 -9.70 -9.77
N GLY A 53 39.50 -8.77 -10.06
CA GLY A 53 39.35 -8.18 -11.37
C GLY A 53 37.99 -7.52 -11.50
N ARG A 54 37.59 -7.20 -12.74
CA ARG A 54 36.34 -6.47 -13.00
C ARG A 54 35.05 -7.22 -12.54
N LEU A 55 35.15 -8.54 -12.34
CA LEU A 55 34.03 -9.42 -11.91
C LEU A 55 34.29 -10.13 -10.58
N GLU A 56 35.24 -9.61 -9.77
CA GLU A 56 35.52 -10.21 -8.47
C GLU A 56 34.27 -10.20 -7.58
N ILE A 57 33.88 -11.39 -7.13
CA ILE A 57 32.83 -11.57 -6.13
C ILE A 57 33.51 -11.84 -4.79
N LYS A 58 33.36 -10.91 -3.87
CA LYS A 58 33.88 -11.07 -2.51
C LYS A 58 32.94 -11.95 -1.68
N ASP A 59 33.51 -12.86 -0.92
CA ASP A 59 32.81 -13.66 0.09
C ASP A 59 32.95 -12.91 1.44
N PRO A 60 31.97 -12.08 1.83
CA PRO A 60 32.10 -11.23 3.01
C PRO A 60 32.08 -12.02 4.30
N GLU A 61 32.75 -11.49 5.31
CA GLU A 61 32.64 -12.03 6.67
C GLU A 61 31.26 -11.76 7.27
N VAL A 62 30.74 -12.76 7.97
CA VAL A 62 29.46 -12.74 8.67
C VAL A 62 29.70 -13.00 10.15
N LEU A 63 29.26 -12.09 11.00
CA LEU A 63 29.21 -12.31 12.44
C LEU A 63 28.02 -13.20 12.80
N HIS A 64 28.30 -14.47 13.02
CA HIS A 64 27.30 -15.46 13.42
C HIS A 64 27.10 -15.42 14.94
N LEU A 65 25.87 -15.04 15.36
CA LEU A 65 25.47 -15.06 16.76
C LEU A 65 24.63 -16.31 17.03
N ALA A 66 25.17 -17.25 17.77
CA ALA A 66 24.48 -18.46 18.19
C ALA A 66 24.23 -18.46 19.71
N ARG A 67 23.34 -19.33 20.17
CA ARG A 67 23.24 -19.68 21.59
C ARG A 67 23.91 -21.04 21.81
N ASN A 68 24.77 -21.10 22.81
CA ASN A 68 25.35 -22.37 23.23
C ASN A 68 24.32 -23.23 24.03
N LYS A 69 24.73 -24.40 24.46
CA LYS A 69 23.87 -25.33 25.22
C LYS A 69 23.36 -24.74 26.54
N ASN A 70 24.08 -23.76 27.11
CA ASN A 70 23.73 -23.10 28.36
C ASN A 70 22.83 -21.87 28.13
N GLY A 71 22.53 -21.52 26.88
CA GLY A 71 21.74 -20.36 26.50
C GLY A 71 22.53 -19.04 26.37
N ASP A 72 23.84 -19.06 26.57
CA ASP A 72 24.71 -17.90 26.41
C ASP A 72 24.91 -17.59 24.91
N ARG A 73 25.18 -16.31 24.62
CA ARG A 73 25.48 -15.88 23.25
C ARG A 73 26.93 -16.19 22.91
N GLU A 74 27.15 -16.95 21.86
CA GLU A 74 28.44 -17.24 21.28
C GLU A 74 28.58 -16.49 19.94
N GLN A 75 29.73 -15.85 19.75
CA GLN A 75 30.05 -15.11 18.52
C GLN A 75 31.08 -15.90 17.72
N LYS A 76 30.82 -16.11 16.45
CA LYS A 76 31.73 -16.73 15.48
C LYS A 76 31.79 -15.89 14.22
N VAL A 77 32.98 -15.68 13.71
CA VAL A 77 33.17 -15.09 12.38
C VAL A 77 33.24 -16.22 11.38
N LEU A 78 32.37 -16.18 10.38
CA LEU A 78 32.27 -17.11 9.27
C LEU A 78 32.33 -16.35 7.96
N THR A 79 32.70 -17.00 6.88
CA THR A 79 32.43 -16.41 5.56
C THR A 79 30.94 -16.54 5.22
N TYR A 80 30.43 -15.71 4.31
CA TYR A 80 29.05 -15.78 3.85
C TYR A 80 28.72 -17.15 3.27
N THR A 81 29.63 -17.74 2.50
CA THR A 81 29.50 -19.10 1.95
C THR A 81 29.38 -20.16 3.03
N GLU A 82 30.25 -20.12 4.06
CA GLU A 82 30.19 -21.05 5.21
C GLU A 82 28.85 -20.92 5.97
N TYR A 83 28.40 -19.69 6.17
CA TYR A 83 27.12 -19.41 6.82
C TYR A 83 25.93 -19.98 6.02
N LEU A 84 25.90 -19.78 4.70
CA LEU A 84 24.88 -20.35 3.84
C LEU A 84 24.91 -21.87 3.79
N ASN A 85 26.09 -22.48 3.71
CA ASN A 85 26.21 -23.94 3.73
C ASN A 85 25.65 -24.52 5.04
N ASN A 86 25.92 -23.89 6.19
CA ASN A 86 25.31 -24.31 7.45
C ASN A 86 23.77 -24.24 7.43
N ILE A 87 23.18 -23.22 6.78
CA ILE A 87 21.73 -23.11 6.63
C ILE A 87 21.18 -24.24 5.75
N LYS A 88 21.84 -24.54 4.63
CA LYS A 88 21.44 -25.59 3.68
C LYS A 88 21.54 -26.98 4.30
N ASP A 89 22.68 -27.32 4.89
CA ASP A 89 22.95 -28.64 5.48
C ASP A 89 21.94 -28.97 6.59
N ARG A 90 21.54 -27.98 7.36
CA ARG A 90 20.57 -28.10 8.44
C ARG A 90 19.13 -27.86 8.01
N ARG A 91 18.87 -27.45 6.77
CA ARG A 91 17.55 -27.07 6.25
C ARG A 91 16.84 -26.07 7.15
N LEU A 92 17.54 -25.00 7.53
CA LEU A 92 16.99 -23.94 8.38
C LEU A 92 16.15 -22.97 7.55
N LEU A 93 15.17 -22.31 8.20
CA LEU A 93 14.50 -21.16 7.62
C LEU A 93 15.40 -19.94 7.74
N PHE A 94 15.38 -19.11 6.70
CA PHE A 94 16.18 -17.91 6.62
C PHE A 94 15.29 -16.67 6.41
N SER A 95 15.53 -15.61 7.16
CA SER A 95 14.81 -14.36 6.99
C SER A 95 15.65 -13.31 6.26
N PRO A 96 15.02 -12.32 5.60
CA PRO A 96 15.76 -11.21 4.97
C PRO A 96 16.60 -10.38 5.96
N ALA A 97 16.36 -10.49 7.26
CA ALA A 97 17.16 -9.89 8.33
C ALA A 97 18.38 -10.74 8.73
N MET A 98 18.73 -11.74 7.94
CA MET A 98 19.85 -12.68 8.20
C MET A 98 19.69 -13.51 9.48
N THR A 99 18.46 -13.63 10.01
CA THR A 99 18.15 -14.48 11.15
C THR A 99 17.67 -15.84 10.64
N VAL A 100 18.17 -16.92 11.24
CA VAL A 100 17.80 -18.30 10.92
C VAL A 100 16.94 -18.91 12.00
N TYR A 101 16.05 -19.78 11.59
CA TYR A 101 15.11 -20.50 12.46
C TYR A 101 15.17 -21.99 12.21
N GLU A 102 14.86 -22.75 13.23
CA GLU A 102 14.70 -24.20 13.08
C GLU A 102 13.50 -24.52 12.17
N ASN A 103 13.61 -25.63 11.43
CA ASN A 103 12.54 -26.05 10.53
C ASN A 103 11.29 -26.43 11.35
N PRO A 104 10.08 -25.89 11.00
CA PRO A 104 8.84 -26.20 11.72
C PRO A 104 8.50 -27.69 11.80
N ASN A 105 8.93 -28.50 10.81
CA ASN A 105 8.73 -29.95 10.84
C ASN A 105 9.53 -30.63 11.93
N ARG A 106 10.58 -30.03 12.46
CA ARG A 106 11.34 -30.54 13.60
C ARG A 106 10.81 -30.04 14.93
N ARG A 107 10.40 -28.78 14.98
CA ARG A 107 9.89 -28.16 16.21
C ARG A 107 9.04 -26.94 15.88
N GLU A 108 7.77 -26.99 16.26
CA GLU A 108 6.86 -25.85 16.14
C GLU A 108 6.88 -25.00 17.42
N SER A 109 6.81 -23.68 17.23
CA SER A 109 6.78 -22.72 18.33
C SER A 109 5.38 -22.56 18.89
N LEU A 110 5.24 -22.48 20.23
CA LEU A 110 3.96 -22.17 20.87
C LEU A 110 3.37 -20.83 20.39
N LEU A 111 4.23 -19.85 20.10
CA LEU A 111 3.77 -18.58 19.53
C LEU A 111 3.20 -18.76 18.13
N SER A 112 3.77 -19.64 17.31
CA SER A 112 3.24 -19.97 15.98
C SER A 112 1.83 -20.56 16.08
N ILE A 113 1.64 -21.55 16.96
CA ILE A 113 0.34 -22.18 17.21
C ILE A 113 -0.69 -21.13 17.66
N TYR A 114 -0.34 -20.30 18.62
CA TYR A 114 -1.24 -19.26 19.14
C TYR A 114 -1.62 -18.23 18.06
N VAL A 115 -0.65 -17.72 17.30
CA VAL A 115 -0.88 -16.75 16.21
C VAL A 115 -1.75 -17.37 15.11
N THR A 116 -1.51 -18.63 14.75
CA THR A 116 -2.32 -19.33 13.74
C THR A 116 -3.78 -19.46 14.20
N GLY A 117 -4.01 -19.90 15.44
CA GLY A 117 -5.35 -19.97 16.00
C GLY A 117 -6.07 -18.61 16.03
N ASN A 118 -5.36 -17.55 16.37
CA ASN A 118 -5.91 -16.19 16.32
C ASN A 118 -6.24 -15.73 14.89
N ILE A 119 -5.43 -16.09 13.90
CA ILE A 119 -5.71 -15.76 12.49
C ILE A 119 -6.97 -16.47 12.01
N GLU A 120 -7.13 -17.76 12.34
CA GLU A 120 -8.32 -18.54 12.00
C GLU A 120 -9.57 -18.01 12.70
N GLY A 121 -9.48 -17.73 14.02
CA GLY A 121 -10.57 -17.13 14.79
C GLY A 121 -11.00 -15.77 14.23
N ARG A 122 -10.02 -14.93 13.90
CA ARG A 122 -10.25 -13.62 13.27
C ARG A 122 -10.96 -13.75 11.93
N ALA A 123 -10.56 -14.69 11.08
CA ALA A 123 -11.17 -14.89 9.77
C ALA A 123 -12.66 -15.26 9.90
N LYS A 124 -13.01 -16.13 10.87
CA LYS A 124 -14.38 -16.50 11.16
C LYS A 124 -15.21 -15.31 11.61
N VAL A 125 -14.75 -14.55 12.60
CA VAL A 125 -15.45 -13.40 13.16
C VAL A 125 -15.61 -12.29 12.11
N LYS A 126 -14.61 -12.10 11.25
CA LYS A 126 -14.67 -11.14 10.15
C LYS A 126 -15.75 -11.51 9.12
N ALA A 127 -15.92 -12.78 8.82
CA ALA A 127 -17.00 -13.24 7.96
C ALA A 127 -18.39 -13.02 8.61
N GLU A 128 -18.51 -13.26 9.91
CA GLU A 128 -19.75 -13.00 10.67
C GLU A 128 -20.09 -11.50 10.70
N ALA A 129 -19.08 -10.62 10.87
CA ALA A 129 -19.26 -9.17 10.80
C ALA A 129 -19.78 -8.75 9.42
N PHE A 130 -19.22 -9.32 8.36
CA PHE A 130 -19.62 -9.06 6.98
C PHE A 130 -21.07 -9.52 6.70
N ASP A 131 -21.41 -10.74 7.10
CA ASP A 131 -22.77 -11.27 6.96
C ASP A 131 -23.79 -10.38 7.68
N ALA A 132 -23.46 -9.87 8.87
CA ALA A 132 -24.32 -8.96 9.62
C ALA A 132 -24.46 -7.59 8.93
N GLN A 133 -23.38 -7.03 8.42
CA GLN A 133 -23.37 -5.75 7.68
C GLN A 133 -24.24 -5.84 6.42
N MET A 134 -24.08 -6.90 5.63
CA MET A 134 -24.85 -7.11 4.40
C MET A 134 -26.33 -7.41 4.69
N ALA A 135 -26.65 -7.91 5.89
CA ALA A 135 -28.04 -8.08 6.37
C ALA A 135 -28.64 -6.79 6.97
N GLY A 136 -27.90 -5.68 6.98
CA GLY A 136 -28.35 -4.42 7.60
C GLY A 136 -28.34 -4.41 9.12
N ASN A 137 -27.81 -5.45 9.79
CA ASN A 137 -27.72 -5.52 11.24
C ASN A 137 -26.41 -4.88 11.73
N MET A 138 -26.38 -3.54 11.74
CA MET A 138 -25.18 -2.76 12.08
C MET A 138 -24.71 -3.01 13.51
N VAL A 139 -25.61 -3.26 14.48
CA VAL A 139 -25.22 -3.52 15.88
C VAL A 139 -24.38 -4.81 15.98
N VAL A 140 -24.84 -5.88 15.36
CA VAL A 140 -24.06 -7.14 15.34
C VAL A 140 -22.79 -6.99 14.53
N ALA A 141 -22.84 -6.26 13.41
CA ALA A 141 -21.64 -5.97 12.60
C ALA A 141 -20.56 -5.25 13.42
N ASP A 142 -20.93 -4.21 14.18
CA ASP A 142 -19.99 -3.45 15.04
C ASP A 142 -19.42 -4.30 16.18
N ILE A 143 -20.24 -5.15 16.81
CA ILE A 143 -19.77 -6.08 17.85
C ILE A 143 -18.72 -7.03 17.27
N LYS A 144 -18.99 -7.61 16.09
CA LYS A 144 -18.07 -8.55 15.42
C LYS A 144 -16.83 -7.85 14.88
N GLU A 145 -16.95 -6.62 14.41
CA GLU A 145 -15.78 -5.80 13.99
C GLU A 145 -14.86 -5.50 15.19
N ASN A 146 -15.41 -5.22 16.36
CA ASN A 146 -14.64 -5.04 17.59
C ASN A 146 -13.97 -6.36 18.04
N GLU A 147 -14.67 -7.48 17.94
CA GLU A 147 -14.15 -8.81 18.25
C GLU A 147 -12.95 -9.17 17.32
N GLN A 148 -13.10 -9.01 15.99
CA GLN A 148 -11.99 -9.27 15.05
C GLN A 148 -10.81 -8.32 15.27
N SER A 149 -11.08 -7.07 15.68
CA SER A 149 -10.04 -6.10 16.02
C SER A 149 -9.24 -6.55 17.24
N THR A 150 -9.88 -7.19 18.22
CA THR A 150 -9.23 -7.75 19.41
C THR A 150 -8.21 -8.84 19.02
N TYR A 151 -8.54 -9.76 18.12
CA TYR A 151 -7.58 -10.73 17.57
C TYR A 151 -6.38 -10.06 16.90
N LYS A 152 -6.63 -9.02 16.12
CA LYS A 152 -5.57 -8.22 15.46
C LYS A 152 -4.64 -7.58 16.48
N ILE A 153 -5.20 -6.96 17.52
CA ILE A 153 -4.45 -6.31 18.60
C ILE A 153 -3.61 -7.36 19.35
N ALA A 154 -4.18 -8.52 19.67
CA ALA A 154 -3.48 -9.60 20.35
C ALA A 154 -2.23 -10.06 19.56
N ASN A 155 -2.37 -10.33 18.26
CA ASN A 155 -1.23 -10.71 17.41
C ASN A 155 -0.17 -9.60 17.29
N ASN A 156 -0.60 -8.35 17.12
CA ASN A 156 0.32 -7.20 17.05
C ASN A 156 1.05 -6.96 18.39
N SER A 157 0.38 -7.24 19.52
CA SER A 157 0.96 -7.13 20.86
C SER A 157 2.09 -8.14 21.09
N ILE A 158 1.99 -9.35 20.52
CA ILE A 158 3.11 -10.32 20.55
C ILE A 158 4.31 -9.75 19.80
N SER A 159 4.11 -9.22 18.59
CA SER A 159 5.18 -8.58 17.81
C SER A 159 5.78 -7.39 18.56
N GLY A 160 4.94 -6.54 19.17
CA GLY A 160 5.37 -5.43 20.02
C GLY A 160 6.14 -5.90 21.26
N GLY A 161 5.69 -6.98 21.89
CA GLY A 161 6.36 -7.62 23.02
C GLY A 161 7.76 -8.13 22.65
N GLN A 162 7.94 -8.67 21.45
CA GLN A 162 9.27 -9.06 20.95
C GLN A 162 10.22 -7.86 20.79
N ALA A 163 9.71 -6.68 20.50
CA ALA A 163 10.50 -5.46 20.38
C ALA A 163 10.85 -4.82 21.72
N SER A 164 10.07 -5.08 22.78
CA SER A 164 10.21 -4.43 24.10
C SER A 164 11.07 -5.23 25.05
N ALA A 165 12.15 -4.61 25.57
CA ALA A 165 13.07 -5.24 26.53
C ALA A 165 12.42 -5.58 27.89
N SER A 166 11.25 -5.00 28.19
CA SER A 166 10.53 -5.21 29.45
C SER A 166 9.62 -6.44 29.45
N THR A 167 9.52 -7.17 28.32
CA THR A 167 8.65 -8.34 28.19
C THR A 167 9.44 -9.65 28.20
N ILE A 168 8.78 -10.74 28.63
CA ILE A 168 9.34 -12.10 28.55
C ILE A 168 9.51 -12.59 27.13
N PHE A 169 8.83 -11.96 26.15
CA PHE A 169 8.90 -12.29 24.73
C PHE A 169 10.01 -11.55 23.99
N TYR A 170 10.82 -10.74 24.69
CA TYR A 170 11.85 -9.91 24.07
C TYR A 170 12.78 -10.69 23.16
N ASN A 171 12.69 -10.43 21.87
CA ASN A 171 13.55 -11.00 20.84
C ASN A 171 13.59 -10.09 19.62
N LYS A 172 14.52 -9.14 19.60
CA LYS A 172 14.68 -8.18 18.49
C LYS A 172 14.90 -8.86 17.15
N SER A 173 15.60 -10.00 17.12
CA SER A 173 15.85 -10.72 15.87
C SER A 173 14.56 -11.28 15.28
N ALA A 174 13.65 -11.82 16.12
CA ALA A 174 12.34 -12.30 15.66
C ALA A 174 11.48 -11.12 15.13
N HIS A 175 11.44 -10.01 15.85
CA HIS A 175 10.72 -8.81 15.40
C HIS A 175 11.31 -8.26 14.07
N SER A 176 12.64 -8.17 13.95
CA SER A 176 13.31 -7.75 12.72
C SER A 176 13.04 -8.70 11.56
N SER A 177 12.96 -10.01 11.82
CA SER A 177 12.62 -11.00 10.78
C SER A 177 11.22 -10.78 10.24
N LEU A 178 10.23 -10.59 11.12
CA LEU A 178 8.86 -10.31 10.72
C LEU A 178 8.78 -9.05 9.84
N THR A 179 9.29 -7.94 10.33
CA THR A 179 9.22 -6.65 9.62
C THR A 179 10.02 -6.64 8.31
N SER A 180 11.17 -7.31 8.27
CA SER A 180 11.96 -7.42 7.04
C SER A 180 11.29 -8.33 6.01
N THR A 181 10.66 -9.42 6.44
CA THR A 181 9.93 -10.33 5.53
C THR A 181 8.73 -9.61 4.91
N CYS A 182 7.92 -8.91 5.71
CA CYS A 182 6.81 -8.11 5.19
C CYS A 182 7.29 -7.07 4.18
N ARG A 183 8.33 -6.30 4.52
CA ARG A 183 8.89 -5.26 3.63
C ARG A 183 9.44 -5.83 2.32
N VAL A 184 10.12 -6.97 2.37
CA VAL A 184 10.66 -7.62 1.17
C VAL A 184 9.52 -8.18 0.33
N ALA A 185 8.54 -8.87 0.93
CA ALA A 185 7.38 -9.40 0.22
C ALA A 185 6.60 -8.30 -0.51
N THR A 186 6.28 -7.20 0.18
CA THR A 186 5.60 -6.04 -0.42
C THR A 186 6.43 -5.42 -1.55
N SER A 187 7.74 -5.32 -1.36
CA SER A 187 8.65 -4.79 -2.39
C SER A 187 8.72 -5.68 -3.63
N TYR A 188 8.72 -7.01 -3.46
CA TYR A 188 8.63 -7.95 -4.58
C TYR A 188 7.29 -7.87 -5.29
N GLY A 189 6.18 -7.79 -4.56
CA GLY A 189 4.85 -7.60 -5.13
C GLY A 189 4.76 -6.31 -5.95
N ASN A 190 5.31 -5.20 -5.44
CA ASN A 190 5.37 -3.94 -6.18
C ASN A 190 6.22 -4.06 -7.45
N ALA A 191 7.42 -4.62 -7.37
CA ALA A 191 8.28 -4.80 -8.53
C ALA A 191 7.65 -5.69 -9.58
N ASN A 192 6.92 -6.73 -9.16
CA ASN A 192 6.17 -7.59 -10.04
C ASN A 192 5.02 -6.85 -10.74
N ASN A 193 4.20 -6.09 -10.00
CA ASN A 193 3.11 -5.31 -10.58
C ASN A 193 3.62 -4.26 -11.56
N GLU A 194 4.68 -3.53 -11.21
CA GLU A 194 5.30 -2.54 -12.09
C GLU A 194 5.80 -3.18 -13.39
N LYS A 195 6.43 -4.36 -13.33
CA LYS A 195 6.88 -5.08 -14.52
C LYS A 195 5.71 -5.68 -15.31
N PHE A 196 4.84 -6.42 -14.63
CA PHE A 196 3.77 -7.19 -15.28
C PHE A 196 2.72 -6.28 -15.92
N LEU A 197 2.26 -5.25 -15.18
CA LEU A 197 1.18 -4.37 -15.59
C LEU A 197 1.62 -3.14 -16.38
N ALA A 198 2.87 -2.69 -16.21
CA ALA A 198 3.37 -1.46 -16.84
C ALA A 198 4.72 -1.61 -17.56
N GLY A 199 5.32 -2.79 -17.58
CA GLY A 199 6.62 -3.01 -18.19
C GLY A 199 7.78 -2.26 -17.53
N ASN A 200 7.57 -1.69 -16.35
CA ASN A 200 8.56 -0.93 -15.59
C ASN A 200 9.44 -1.87 -14.77
N ARG A 201 10.71 -1.98 -15.15
CA ARG A 201 11.66 -2.94 -14.58
C ARG A 201 12.64 -2.30 -13.59
N HIS A 202 12.48 -1.01 -13.30
CA HIS A 202 13.33 -0.26 -12.35
C HIS A 202 14.83 -0.45 -12.59
N TYR A 203 15.29 -0.26 -13.81
CA TYR A 203 16.70 -0.38 -14.15
C TYR A 203 17.50 0.83 -13.69
N TRP A 204 17.84 0.89 -12.38
CA TRP A 204 18.51 2.04 -11.75
C TRP A 204 20.02 2.13 -12.05
N ALA A 205 20.60 1.10 -12.65
CA ALA A 205 22.00 1.06 -13.09
C ALA A 205 22.16 0.13 -14.29
N PRO A 206 23.17 0.35 -15.16
CA PRO A 206 23.43 -0.52 -16.30
C PRO A 206 23.68 -1.98 -15.93
N ASP A 207 24.34 -2.22 -14.80
CA ASP A 207 24.64 -3.57 -14.31
C ASP A 207 23.35 -4.36 -14.01
N VAL A 208 22.27 -3.68 -13.61
CA VAL A 208 20.96 -4.31 -13.37
C VAL A 208 20.35 -4.79 -14.68
N VAL A 209 20.50 -4.02 -15.76
CA VAL A 209 20.07 -4.43 -17.10
C VAL A 209 20.80 -5.70 -17.53
N LEU A 210 22.13 -5.70 -17.41
CA LEU A 210 22.97 -6.85 -17.76
C LEU A 210 22.60 -8.09 -16.93
N ALA A 211 22.49 -7.94 -15.62
CA ALA A 211 22.12 -9.04 -14.72
C ALA A 211 20.74 -9.60 -15.06
N ASN A 212 19.77 -8.75 -15.41
CA ASN A 212 18.41 -9.18 -15.77
C ASN A 212 18.40 -9.92 -17.13
N ILE A 213 19.13 -9.41 -18.14
CA ILE A 213 19.30 -10.11 -19.43
C ILE A 213 19.92 -11.49 -19.20
N THR A 214 21.01 -11.55 -18.46
CA THR A 214 21.75 -12.79 -18.17
C THR A 214 20.85 -13.81 -17.46
N SER A 215 20.12 -13.38 -16.43
CA SER A 215 19.22 -14.23 -15.66
C SER A 215 18.06 -14.76 -16.51
N ILE A 216 17.39 -13.91 -17.27
CA ILE A 216 16.27 -14.36 -18.14
C ILE A 216 16.77 -15.38 -19.17
N ILE A 217 17.82 -15.03 -19.90
CA ILE A 217 18.36 -15.90 -20.97
C ILE A 217 18.86 -17.24 -20.40
N GLY A 218 19.45 -17.21 -19.22
CA GLY A 218 19.95 -18.42 -18.55
C GLY A 218 18.85 -19.39 -18.16
N HIS A 219 17.73 -18.92 -17.70
CA HIS A 219 16.68 -19.74 -17.05
C HIS A 219 15.45 -20.04 -17.90
N VAL A 220 15.34 -19.49 -19.10
CA VAL A 220 14.18 -19.68 -19.96
C VAL A 220 14.23 -21.02 -20.70
N ASP A 221 13.11 -21.70 -20.77
CA ASP A 221 12.91 -22.83 -21.68
C ASP A 221 12.56 -22.33 -23.10
N TYR A 222 13.55 -22.33 -23.98
CA TYR A 222 13.37 -21.85 -25.36
C TYR A 222 12.47 -22.72 -26.20
N ASN A 223 12.33 -24.03 -25.88
CA ASN A 223 11.38 -24.87 -26.59
C ASN A 223 9.95 -24.44 -26.27
N LEU A 224 9.70 -24.10 -25.00
CA LEU A 224 8.41 -23.62 -24.56
C LEU A 224 8.09 -22.24 -25.15
N VAL A 225 9.06 -21.32 -25.13
CA VAL A 225 8.94 -19.99 -25.74
C VAL A 225 8.70 -20.09 -27.25
N GLY A 226 9.46 -20.91 -27.94
CA GLY A 226 9.29 -21.13 -29.39
C GLY A 226 7.89 -21.65 -29.74
N LYS A 227 7.41 -22.68 -29.03
CA LYS A 227 6.06 -23.21 -29.19
C LYS A 227 4.99 -22.14 -28.94
N ALA A 228 5.15 -21.31 -27.90
CA ALA A 228 4.20 -20.23 -27.60
C ALA A 228 4.17 -19.19 -28.73
N VAL A 229 5.34 -18.80 -29.26
CA VAL A 229 5.44 -17.88 -30.41
C VAL A 229 4.71 -18.44 -31.63
N GLU A 230 4.94 -19.70 -31.97
CA GLU A 230 4.30 -20.37 -33.12
C GLU A 230 2.80 -20.53 -32.90
N THR A 231 2.38 -21.04 -31.72
CA THR A 231 0.96 -21.34 -31.43
C THR A 231 0.09 -20.10 -31.44
N TYR A 232 0.60 -18.99 -30.90
CA TYR A 232 -0.18 -17.78 -30.76
C TYR A 232 0.17 -16.70 -31.80
N GLY A 233 1.09 -16.99 -32.76
CA GLY A 233 1.51 -16.04 -33.78
C GLY A 233 2.16 -14.76 -33.20
N LEU A 234 2.96 -14.90 -32.14
CA LEU A 234 3.49 -13.74 -31.46
C LEU A 234 4.64 -13.08 -32.22
N THR A 235 4.69 -11.77 -32.15
CA THR A 235 5.75 -10.96 -32.75
C THR A 235 7.08 -11.22 -32.09
N ILE A 236 8.13 -11.45 -32.89
CA ILE A 236 9.52 -11.50 -32.42
C ILE A 236 10.05 -10.06 -32.34
N PRO A 237 10.37 -9.51 -31.15
CA PRO A 237 10.82 -8.15 -31.02
C PRO A 237 12.11 -7.86 -31.78
N SER A 238 12.18 -6.70 -32.45
CA SER A 238 13.41 -6.19 -33.06
C SER A 238 14.39 -5.72 -31.97
N VAL A 239 15.64 -5.47 -32.36
CA VAL A 239 16.65 -4.86 -31.48
C VAL A 239 16.16 -3.52 -30.94
N ASP A 240 15.55 -2.68 -31.77
CA ASP A 240 15.04 -1.37 -31.35
C ASP A 240 13.89 -1.50 -30.35
N GLN A 241 12.98 -2.47 -30.55
CA GLN A 241 11.90 -2.75 -29.60
C GLN A 241 12.43 -3.24 -28.23
N VAL A 242 13.48 -4.06 -28.22
CA VAL A 242 14.15 -4.46 -26.98
C VAL A 242 14.79 -3.24 -26.29
N MET A 243 15.44 -2.37 -27.07
CA MET A 243 16.03 -1.13 -26.53
C MET A 243 14.95 -0.19 -25.99
N ASP A 244 13.79 -0.09 -26.61
CA ASP A 244 12.67 0.69 -26.10
C ASP A 244 12.21 0.20 -24.73
N VAL A 245 12.11 -1.11 -24.53
CA VAL A 245 11.77 -1.71 -23.21
C VAL A 245 12.81 -1.34 -22.15
N ILE A 246 14.09 -1.38 -22.51
CA ILE A 246 15.19 -1.03 -21.62
C ILE A 246 15.14 0.47 -21.30
N LEU A 247 15.06 1.33 -22.31
CA LEU A 247 15.06 2.78 -22.14
C LEU A 247 13.81 3.27 -21.37
N TYR A 248 12.68 2.66 -21.55
CA TYR A 248 11.47 2.94 -20.77
C TYR A 248 11.72 2.78 -19.26
N SER A 249 12.46 1.74 -18.87
CA SER A 249 12.77 1.44 -17.47
C SER A 249 14.02 2.15 -16.92
N THR A 250 14.85 2.76 -17.77
CA THR A 250 16.10 3.43 -17.33
C THR A 250 15.99 4.94 -17.29
N ARG A 251 15.16 5.55 -18.14
CA ARG A 251 15.14 7.01 -18.41
C ARG A 251 15.00 7.89 -17.16
N HIS A 252 14.36 7.39 -16.14
CA HIS A 252 14.19 8.10 -14.87
C HIS A 252 15.46 8.08 -14.01
N TYR A 253 16.25 7.02 -14.11
CA TYR A 253 17.35 6.76 -13.18
C TYR A 253 18.70 7.23 -13.72
N TRP A 254 18.97 6.96 -14.97
CA TRP A 254 20.24 7.35 -15.62
C TRP A 254 20.06 7.57 -17.11
N ARG A 255 20.92 8.44 -17.65
CA ARG A 255 21.05 8.70 -19.08
C ARG A 255 22.53 8.81 -19.38
N ASN A 256 23.07 7.88 -20.14
CA ASN A 256 24.47 7.88 -20.54
C ASN A 256 24.61 7.18 -21.88
N THR A 257 24.82 7.95 -22.94
CA THR A 257 24.89 7.47 -24.32
C THR A 257 25.93 6.37 -24.52
N LYS A 258 27.06 6.44 -23.83
CA LYS A 258 28.11 5.40 -23.93
C LYS A 258 27.59 4.06 -23.37
N GLN A 259 26.97 4.09 -22.22
CA GLN A 259 26.41 2.89 -21.59
C GLN A 259 25.20 2.34 -22.37
N GLU A 260 24.37 3.21 -22.93
CA GLU A 260 23.27 2.81 -23.83
C GLU A 260 23.79 2.09 -25.09
N LEU A 261 24.90 2.57 -25.68
CA LEU A 261 25.56 1.91 -26.80
C LEU A 261 26.18 0.56 -26.41
N GLU A 262 26.74 0.43 -25.22
CA GLU A 262 27.27 -0.85 -24.71
C GLU A 262 26.12 -1.87 -24.50
N VAL A 263 24.99 -1.44 -23.93
CA VAL A 263 23.79 -2.26 -23.77
C VAL A 263 23.22 -2.65 -25.14
N ARG A 264 23.17 -1.71 -26.10
CA ARG A 264 22.71 -1.97 -27.45
C ARG A 264 23.53 -3.05 -28.16
N LYS A 265 24.85 -3.00 -28.05
CA LYS A 265 25.72 -4.06 -28.61
C LYS A 265 25.41 -5.44 -28.03
N LEU A 266 25.09 -5.49 -26.74
CA LEU A 266 24.66 -6.73 -26.10
C LEU A 266 23.32 -7.23 -26.69
N VAL A 267 22.36 -6.32 -26.85
CA VAL A 267 21.03 -6.64 -27.42
C VAL A 267 21.13 -7.08 -28.88
N GLU A 268 21.98 -6.46 -29.69
CA GLU A 268 22.25 -6.84 -31.07
C GLU A 268 22.77 -8.29 -31.19
N GLY A 269 23.46 -8.76 -30.17
CA GLY A 269 23.91 -10.14 -30.09
C GLY A 269 22.84 -11.14 -29.67
N LEU A 270 21.63 -10.74 -29.25
CA LEU A 270 20.56 -11.65 -28.81
C LEU A 270 19.92 -12.39 -29.97
N GLN A 271 19.73 -13.70 -29.80
CA GLN A 271 18.97 -14.52 -30.75
C GLN A 271 17.47 -14.13 -30.76
N PRO A 272 16.72 -14.42 -31.80
CA PRO A 272 15.29 -14.09 -31.89
C PRO A 272 14.47 -14.49 -30.66
N LEU A 273 14.58 -15.74 -30.19
CA LEU A 273 13.84 -16.23 -29.03
C LEU A 273 14.39 -15.65 -27.70
N GLU A 274 15.66 -15.24 -27.66
CA GLU A 274 16.22 -14.52 -26.50
C GLU A 274 15.58 -13.13 -26.35
N ARG A 275 15.33 -12.45 -27.49
CA ARG A 275 14.62 -11.16 -27.50
C ARG A 275 13.16 -11.33 -27.06
N VAL A 276 12.47 -12.36 -27.55
CA VAL A 276 11.12 -12.73 -27.10
C VAL A 276 11.10 -12.94 -25.59
N ALA A 277 11.99 -13.78 -25.08
CA ALA A 277 12.07 -14.08 -23.67
C ALA A 277 12.33 -12.83 -22.82
N PHE A 278 13.28 -11.99 -23.23
CA PHE A 278 13.60 -10.76 -22.53
C PHE A 278 12.40 -9.79 -22.47
N VAL A 279 11.65 -9.66 -23.57
CA VAL A 279 10.55 -8.69 -23.64
C VAL A 279 9.29 -9.21 -22.93
N TYR A 280 8.92 -10.49 -23.07
CA TYR A 280 7.61 -10.97 -22.65
C TYR A 280 7.61 -11.72 -21.31
N VAL A 281 8.75 -12.26 -20.85
CA VAL A 281 8.78 -13.03 -19.59
C VAL A 281 8.50 -12.11 -18.39
N GLY A 282 7.37 -12.35 -17.73
CA GLY A 282 6.89 -11.58 -16.58
C GLY A 282 6.43 -10.15 -16.93
N ASP A 283 6.10 -9.89 -18.21
CA ASP A 283 5.77 -8.56 -18.72
C ASP A 283 4.58 -8.60 -19.69
N MET A 284 3.39 -8.50 -19.16
CA MET A 284 2.17 -8.50 -19.94
C MET A 284 1.97 -7.20 -20.72
N TRP A 285 2.51 -6.08 -20.22
CA TRP A 285 2.39 -4.77 -20.86
C TRP A 285 3.08 -4.75 -22.25
N HIS A 286 4.33 -5.21 -22.32
CA HIS A 286 5.02 -5.27 -23.60
C HIS A 286 4.54 -6.43 -24.49
N LEU A 287 3.99 -7.49 -23.90
CA LEU A 287 3.27 -8.49 -24.70
C LEU A 287 2.06 -7.85 -25.41
N ALA A 288 1.26 -7.05 -24.70
CA ALA A 288 0.14 -6.32 -25.28
C ALA A 288 0.59 -5.26 -26.31
N LYS A 289 1.66 -4.52 -25.98
CA LYS A 289 2.20 -3.48 -26.87
C LYS A 289 2.60 -4.01 -28.24
N TYR A 290 3.19 -5.21 -28.30
CA TYR A 290 3.68 -5.79 -29.55
C TYR A 290 2.76 -6.85 -30.15
N ASN A 291 1.71 -7.28 -29.44
CA ASN A 291 0.70 -8.23 -29.88
C ASN A 291 -0.71 -7.77 -29.46
N PRO A 292 -1.14 -6.57 -29.87
CA PRO A 292 -2.36 -5.95 -29.34
C PRO A 292 -3.62 -6.78 -29.61
N THR A 293 -3.80 -7.29 -30.83
CA THR A 293 -4.96 -8.10 -31.21
C THR A 293 -5.07 -9.38 -30.39
N PHE A 294 -3.94 -10.05 -30.17
CA PHE A 294 -3.89 -11.27 -29.37
C PHE A 294 -4.30 -11.01 -27.91
N VAL A 295 -3.68 -10.01 -27.26
CA VAL A 295 -3.96 -9.69 -25.87
C VAL A 295 -5.36 -9.13 -25.70
N HIS A 296 -5.85 -8.32 -26.65
CA HIS A 296 -7.23 -7.83 -26.64
C HIS A 296 -8.23 -8.99 -26.66
N THR A 297 -8.05 -9.98 -27.56
CA THR A 297 -8.88 -11.17 -27.63
C THR A 297 -8.85 -11.98 -26.33
N PHE A 298 -7.65 -12.18 -25.75
CA PHE A 298 -7.51 -12.88 -24.48
C PHE A 298 -8.27 -12.16 -23.34
N LEU A 299 -8.11 -10.84 -23.21
CA LEU A 299 -8.81 -10.06 -22.20
C LEU A 299 -10.33 -10.04 -22.46
N GLN A 300 -10.78 -9.95 -23.69
CA GLN A 300 -12.19 -10.03 -24.04
C GLN A 300 -12.81 -11.36 -23.58
N ILE A 301 -12.12 -12.48 -23.81
CA ILE A 301 -12.58 -13.79 -23.36
C ILE A 301 -12.65 -13.83 -21.84
N MET A 302 -11.60 -13.39 -21.16
CA MET A 302 -11.54 -13.40 -19.70
C MET A 302 -12.60 -12.50 -19.05
N SER A 303 -12.80 -11.29 -19.53
CA SER A 303 -13.66 -10.28 -18.89
C SER A 303 -15.15 -10.42 -19.21
N SER A 304 -15.52 -11.13 -20.29
CA SER A 304 -16.91 -11.21 -20.74
C SER A 304 -17.71 -12.24 -19.93
N LYS A 305 -18.74 -11.77 -19.27
CA LYS A 305 -19.73 -12.65 -18.63
C LYS A 305 -20.49 -13.44 -19.73
N PRO A 306 -20.80 -14.73 -19.53
CA PRO A 306 -21.65 -15.47 -20.47
C PRO A 306 -23.01 -14.81 -20.68
N ALA A 307 -23.48 -14.76 -21.94
CA ALA A 307 -24.76 -14.13 -22.30
C ALA A 307 -25.99 -14.90 -21.75
N GLY A 308 -25.79 -16.13 -21.31
CA GLY A 308 -26.82 -17.00 -20.74
C GLY A 308 -26.16 -18.19 -20.03
N THR A 309 -26.99 -19.00 -19.39
CA THR A 309 -26.51 -20.17 -18.67
C THR A 309 -26.93 -21.44 -19.41
N THR A 310 -25.97 -22.29 -19.72
CA THR A 310 -26.17 -23.65 -20.24
C THR A 310 -25.89 -24.69 -19.16
N LEU A 311 -25.24 -24.30 -18.09
CA LEU A 311 -24.81 -25.18 -17.02
C LEU A 311 -25.97 -25.51 -16.08
N ALA A 312 -26.18 -26.79 -15.81
CA ALA A 312 -27.17 -27.23 -14.80
C ALA A 312 -26.75 -26.75 -13.40
N TYR A 313 -27.74 -26.47 -12.56
CA TYR A 313 -27.51 -25.96 -11.20
C TYR A 313 -26.56 -26.86 -10.37
N ALA A 314 -26.70 -28.19 -10.49
CA ALA A 314 -25.83 -29.14 -9.78
C ALA A 314 -24.37 -28.97 -10.16
N ASP A 315 -24.07 -28.78 -11.45
CA ASP A 315 -22.71 -28.60 -11.97
C ASP A 315 -22.19 -27.20 -11.63
N ALA A 316 -23.02 -26.16 -11.77
CA ALA A 316 -22.65 -24.80 -11.39
C ALA A 316 -22.23 -24.70 -9.91
N LYS A 317 -22.98 -25.38 -9.03
CA LYS A 317 -22.67 -25.46 -7.61
C LYS A 317 -21.29 -26.06 -7.32
N VAL A 318 -20.85 -27.04 -8.11
CA VAL A 318 -19.49 -27.62 -7.99
C VAL A 318 -18.42 -26.56 -8.30
N TYR A 319 -18.57 -25.83 -9.39
CA TYR A 319 -17.62 -24.75 -9.73
C TYR A 319 -17.60 -23.67 -8.68
N VAL A 320 -18.77 -23.19 -8.23
CA VAL A 320 -18.87 -22.14 -7.20
C VAL A 320 -18.25 -22.58 -5.86
N LYS A 321 -18.44 -23.82 -5.44
CA LYS A 321 -17.79 -24.37 -4.24
C LYS A 321 -16.28 -24.58 -4.37
N GLY A 322 -15.84 -24.85 -5.60
CA GLY A 322 -14.42 -25.14 -5.92
C GLY A 322 -13.56 -23.92 -6.13
N MET A 323 -14.13 -22.70 -6.17
CA MET A 323 -13.34 -21.49 -6.33
C MET A 323 -12.41 -21.25 -5.15
N ASP A 324 -11.15 -20.96 -5.44
CA ASP A 324 -10.26 -20.35 -4.45
C ASP A 324 -10.67 -18.90 -4.13
N ASN A 325 -10.01 -18.27 -3.16
CA ASN A 325 -10.40 -16.93 -2.72
C ASN A 325 -10.25 -15.87 -3.81
N ASP A 326 -9.25 -15.96 -4.69
CA ASP A 326 -9.00 -14.95 -5.71
C ASP A 326 -9.99 -15.11 -6.87
N LEU A 327 -10.23 -16.34 -7.32
CA LEU A 327 -11.26 -16.62 -8.33
C LEU A 327 -12.65 -16.25 -7.80
N LYS A 328 -12.94 -16.54 -6.53
CA LYS A 328 -14.18 -16.14 -5.88
C LYS A 328 -14.36 -14.62 -5.88
N ALA A 329 -13.32 -13.88 -5.51
CA ALA A 329 -13.35 -12.41 -5.54
C ALA A 329 -13.60 -11.89 -6.95
N TYR A 330 -12.90 -12.43 -7.93
CA TYR A 330 -13.03 -12.04 -9.32
C TYR A 330 -14.43 -12.33 -9.88
N VAL A 331 -14.93 -13.56 -9.71
CA VAL A 331 -16.27 -13.95 -10.15
C VAL A 331 -17.35 -13.11 -9.47
N SER A 332 -17.20 -12.83 -8.16
CA SER A 332 -18.15 -12.00 -7.41
C SER A 332 -18.20 -10.56 -7.92
N LEU A 333 -17.06 -10.00 -8.32
CA LEU A 333 -16.98 -8.64 -8.87
C LEU A 333 -17.62 -8.54 -10.24
N ILE A 334 -17.36 -9.51 -11.14
CA ILE A 334 -17.98 -9.55 -12.48
C ILE A 334 -19.48 -9.84 -12.39
N CYS A 335 -19.90 -10.70 -11.45
CA CYS A 335 -21.28 -11.11 -11.24
C CYS A 335 -21.97 -10.32 -10.09
N ALA A 336 -21.62 -9.05 -9.91
CA ALA A 336 -22.15 -8.22 -8.82
C ALA A 336 -23.67 -8.10 -8.85
N LYS A 337 -24.28 -8.08 -10.03
CA LYS A 337 -25.74 -8.00 -10.24
C LYS A 337 -26.44 -9.25 -9.70
N GLU A 338 -25.87 -10.42 -9.88
CA GLU A 338 -26.40 -11.70 -9.41
C GLU A 338 -26.35 -11.78 -7.89
N LEU A 339 -25.35 -11.16 -7.26
CA LEU A 339 -25.25 -11.08 -5.81
C LEU A 339 -26.27 -10.10 -5.19
N ASP A 340 -26.63 -9.05 -5.88
CA ASP A 340 -27.54 -7.99 -5.43
C ASP A 340 -27.23 -7.49 -4.00
N GLY A 341 -25.96 -7.21 -3.75
CA GLY A 341 -25.47 -6.74 -2.43
C GLY A 341 -25.51 -7.79 -1.32
N ARG A 342 -25.61 -9.06 -1.65
CA ARG A 342 -25.54 -10.19 -0.69
C ARG A 342 -24.18 -10.88 -0.75
N THR A 343 -23.80 -11.57 0.30
CA THR A 343 -22.63 -12.46 0.23
C THR A 343 -22.95 -13.69 -0.62
N LEU A 344 -21.91 -14.26 -1.27
CA LEU A 344 -22.08 -15.50 -2.03
C LEU A 344 -22.70 -16.64 -1.19
N LYS A 345 -22.36 -16.69 0.10
CA LYS A 345 -22.94 -17.66 1.05
C LYS A 345 -24.46 -17.48 1.16
N LYS A 346 -24.95 -16.26 1.31
CA LYS A 346 -26.40 -15.96 1.37
C LYS A 346 -27.11 -16.31 0.07
N LEU A 347 -26.49 -16.02 -1.06
CA LEU A 347 -27.02 -16.42 -2.36
C LEU A 347 -27.15 -17.96 -2.47
N GLN A 348 -26.11 -18.70 -2.04
CA GLN A 348 -26.13 -20.18 -2.02
C GLN A 348 -27.21 -20.74 -1.10
N GLU A 349 -27.34 -20.21 0.13
CA GLU A 349 -28.37 -20.62 1.09
C GLU A 349 -29.79 -20.43 0.52
N SER A 350 -30.06 -19.31 -0.11
CA SER A 350 -31.36 -19.00 -0.71
C SER A 350 -31.62 -19.86 -1.97
N ALA A 351 -30.63 -20.11 -2.79
CA ALA A 351 -30.75 -21.03 -3.94
C ALA A 351 -31.04 -22.48 -3.48
N GLU A 352 -30.44 -22.93 -2.38
CA GLU A 352 -30.73 -24.25 -1.77
C GLU A 352 -32.16 -24.34 -1.22
N GLN A 353 -32.75 -23.21 -0.86
CA GLN A 353 -34.16 -23.14 -0.48
C GLN A 353 -35.14 -23.09 -1.66
N GLY A 354 -34.63 -23.13 -2.90
CA GLY A 354 -35.40 -23.21 -4.13
C GLY A 354 -35.78 -21.87 -4.75
N ASN A 355 -35.13 -20.76 -4.37
CA ASN A 355 -35.34 -19.47 -5.02
C ASN A 355 -34.83 -19.50 -6.46
N ALA A 356 -35.71 -19.38 -7.44
CA ALA A 356 -35.41 -19.53 -8.85
C ALA A 356 -34.38 -18.48 -9.38
N ASN A 357 -34.52 -17.23 -8.90
CA ASN A 357 -33.57 -16.16 -9.30
C ASN A 357 -32.15 -16.43 -8.76
N ASP A 358 -32.06 -16.95 -7.55
CA ASP A 358 -30.78 -17.23 -6.90
C ASP A 358 -30.14 -18.51 -7.46
N ILE A 359 -30.97 -19.50 -7.84
CA ILE A 359 -30.52 -20.65 -8.64
C ILE A 359 -29.92 -20.18 -9.96
N HIS A 360 -30.59 -19.26 -10.67
CA HIS A 360 -30.07 -18.66 -11.90
C HIS A 360 -28.75 -17.90 -11.64
N GLY A 361 -28.66 -17.10 -10.57
CA GLY A 361 -27.43 -16.41 -10.17
C GLY A 361 -26.26 -17.36 -9.92
N ILE A 362 -26.49 -18.48 -9.23
CA ILE A 362 -25.46 -19.53 -9.05
C ILE A 362 -25.05 -20.17 -10.39
N CYS A 363 -26.01 -20.39 -11.31
CA CYS A 363 -25.69 -20.91 -12.65
C CYS A 363 -24.80 -19.94 -13.43
N VAL A 364 -25.10 -18.63 -13.45
CA VAL A 364 -24.29 -17.59 -14.10
C VAL A 364 -22.86 -17.56 -13.51
N MET A 365 -22.76 -17.52 -12.19
CA MET A 365 -21.46 -17.49 -11.50
C MET A 365 -20.64 -18.76 -11.74
N GLY A 366 -21.28 -19.92 -11.71
CA GLY A 366 -20.66 -21.21 -11.97
C GLY A 366 -20.15 -21.33 -13.41
N GLU A 367 -20.94 -20.87 -14.37
CA GLU A 367 -20.56 -20.88 -15.79
C GLU A 367 -19.42 -19.89 -16.09
N PHE A 368 -19.46 -18.72 -15.47
CA PHE A 368 -18.33 -17.78 -15.59
C PHE A 368 -17.06 -18.33 -14.94
N ALA A 369 -17.15 -18.93 -13.74
CA ALA A 369 -16.00 -19.59 -13.11
C ALA A 369 -15.41 -20.70 -13.98
N LYS A 370 -16.28 -21.55 -14.54
CA LYS A 370 -15.89 -22.60 -15.50
C LYS A 370 -15.16 -22.01 -16.70
N LYS A 371 -15.74 -20.98 -17.33
CA LYS A 371 -15.14 -20.29 -18.49
C LYS A 371 -13.75 -19.74 -18.17
N VAL A 372 -13.56 -19.10 -17.01
CA VAL A 372 -12.24 -18.59 -16.59
C VAL A 372 -11.23 -19.72 -16.47
N ILE A 373 -11.60 -20.83 -15.83
CA ILE A 373 -10.74 -22.00 -15.67
C ILE A 373 -10.35 -22.58 -17.03
N GLU A 374 -11.33 -22.83 -17.91
CA GLU A 374 -11.09 -23.35 -19.25
C GLU A 374 -10.23 -22.42 -20.10
N THR A 375 -10.42 -21.10 -19.96
CA THR A 375 -9.59 -20.11 -20.65
C THR A 375 -8.14 -20.17 -20.16
N LEU A 376 -7.91 -20.24 -18.86
CA LEU A 376 -6.55 -20.37 -18.33
C LEU A 376 -5.88 -21.70 -18.75
N GLU A 377 -6.64 -22.79 -18.86
CA GLU A 377 -6.16 -24.07 -19.40
C GLU A 377 -5.84 -23.96 -20.90
N GLN A 378 -6.70 -23.33 -21.69
CA GLN A 378 -6.46 -23.08 -23.12
C GLN A 378 -5.20 -22.24 -23.37
N TYR A 379 -4.93 -21.26 -22.49
CA TYR A 379 -3.74 -20.42 -22.57
C TYR A 379 -2.58 -20.89 -21.65
N ALA A 380 -2.62 -22.14 -21.18
CA ALA A 380 -1.59 -22.68 -20.28
C ALA A 380 -0.18 -22.57 -20.85
N LEU A 381 0.00 -22.79 -22.15
CA LEU A 381 1.28 -22.66 -22.84
C LEU A 381 1.82 -21.21 -22.75
N LEU A 382 0.97 -20.20 -22.92
CA LEU A 382 1.36 -18.79 -22.76
C LEU A 382 1.79 -18.51 -21.33
N ILE A 383 0.98 -18.95 -20.37
CA ILE A 383 1.20 -18.76 -18.94
C ILE A 383 2.52 -19.42 -18.53
N GLU A 384 2.74 -20.64 -18.96
CA GLU A 384 3.97 -21.40 -18.67
C GLU A 384 5.21 -20.78 -19.30
N ALA A 385 5.11 -20.30 -20.54
CA ALA A 385 6.24 -19.72 -21.25
C ALA A 385 6.65 -18.35 -20.70
N PHE A 386 5.68 -17.53 -20.30
CA PHE A 386 5.97 -16.12 -20.00
C PHE A 386 5.62 -15.67 -18.58
N TRP A 387 4.64 -16.25 -17.92
CA TRP A 387 4.18 -15.72 -16.62
C TRP A 387 4.60 -16.57 -15.41
N VAL A 388 4.86 -17.86 -15.63
CA VAL A 388 5.47 -18.74 -14.62
C VAL A 388 6.98 -18.75 -14.86
N THR A 389 7.70 -17.89 -14.17
CA THR A 389 9.12 -17.63 -14.44
C THR A 389 10.01 -17.87 -13.22
N ASP A 390 11.23 -18.32 -13.46
CA ASP A 390 12.29 -18.35 -12.45
C ASP A 390 12.99 -16.98 -12.29
N ASN A 391 12.71 -16.03 -13.16
CA ASN A 391 13.22 -14.68 -13.06
C ASN A 391 12.34 -13.84 -12.13
N VAL A 392 12.70 -13.78 -10.85
CA VAL A 392 12.04 -12.94 -9.86
C VAL A 392 12.54 -11.51 -10.01
N PRO A 393 11.64 -10.50 -10.07
CA PRO A 393 12.06 -9.10 -10.15
C PRO A 393 12.95 -8.71 -8.97
N ALA A 394 13.90 -7.80 -9.22
CA ALA A 394 14.70 -7.26 -8.13
C ALA A 394 13.84 -6.47 -7.13
N SER A 395 14.13 -6.61 -5.83
CA SER A 395 13.43 -5.85 -4.80
C SER A 395 13.68 -4.34 -4.95
N VAL A 396 12.60 -3.56 -4.97
CA VAL A 396 12.64 -2.09 -5.04
C VAL A 396 12.77 -1.41 -3.67
N ALA A 397 12.87 -2.17 -2.58
CA ALA A 397 12.90 -1.65 -1.21
C ALA A 397 14.04 -0.68 -0.93
N ARG A 398 15.14 -0.73 -1.70
CA ARG A 398 16.34 0.09 -1.52
C ARG A 398 16.52 1.16 -2.58
N ILE A 399 15.62 1.24 -3.57
CA ILE A 399 15.72 2.24 -4.63
C ILE A 399 15.16 3.55 -4.09
N ARG A 400 16.02 4.56 -3.97
CA ARG A 400 15.59 5.93 -3.65
C ARG A 400 14.89 6.52 -4.87
N ASN A 401 13.79 7.24 -4.64
CA ASN A 401 13.03 7.90 -5.71
C ASN A 401 12.63 6.94 -6.84
N SER A 402 12.14 5.74 -6.48
CA SER A 402 11.66 4.78 -7.48
C SER A 402 10.49 5.39 -8.27
N MET A 403 10.60 5.40 -9.61
CA MET A 403 9.48 5.76 -10.46
C MET A 403 8.46 4.62 -10.46
N ARG A 404 7.20 4.93 -10.21
CA ARG A 404 6.08 3.99 -10.21
C ARG A 404 5.07 4.40 -11.27
N HIS A 405 4.51 3.41 -11.95
CA HIS A 405 3.48 3.61 -12.97
C HIS A 405 2.12 3.04 -12.55
N VAL A 406 2.12 1.99 -11.74
CA VAL A 406 0.88 1.33 -11.29
C VAL A 406 0.78 1.23 -9.77
N ALA A 407 1.89 1.07 -9.05
CA ALA A 407 1.87 1.01 -7.58
C ALA A 407 1.73 2.40 -6.99
N ILE A 408 0.55 2.74 -6.47
CA ILE A 408 0.22 4.07 -5.95
C ILE A 408 0.79 4.27 -4.55
N THR A 409 0.42 3.41 -3.62
CA THR A 409 0.91 3.47 -2.24
C THR A 409 1.05 2.08 -1.64
N SER A 410 1.98 1.94 -0.71
CA SER A 410 2.23 0.67 -0.01
C SER A 410 2.40 0.93 1.47
N ASP A 411 1.86 0.04 2.28
CA ASP A 411 2.11 0.00 3.71
C ASP A 411 2.56 -1.42 4.07
N THR A 412 3.34 -1.57 5.07
CA THR A 412 3.94 -2.77 5.67
C THR A 412 3.73 -4.11 4.93
N ASP A 413 2.47 -4.48 4.63
CA ASP A 413 2.02 -5.76 4.10
C ASP A 413 0.98 -5.63 2.96
N SER A 414 0.72 -4.42 2.48
CA SER A 414 -0.27 -4.15 1.45
C SER A 414 0.19 -3.15 0.41
N THR A 415 -0.42 -3.22 -0.77
CA THR A 415 -0.19 -2.28 -1.87
C THR A 415 -1.52 -1.92 -2.52
N ILE A 416 -1.72 -0.64 -2.74
CA ILE A 416 -2.77 -0.12 -3.63
C ILE A 416 -2.12 0.18 -4.98
N PHE A 417 -2.69 -0.38 -6.03
CA PHE A 417 -2.22 -0.17 -7.40
C PHE A 417 -3.40 0.12 -8.33
N ALA A 418 -3.15 0.85 -9.41
CA ALA A 418 -4.12 1.16 -10.44
C ALA A 418 -3.86 0.34 -11.70
N VAL A 419 -4.92 0.02 -12.42
CA VAL A 419 -4.87 -0.61 -13.76
C VAL A 419 -5.60 0.23 -14.80
N GLU A 420 -5.74 1.52 -14.54
CA GLU A 420 -6.36 2.50 -15.40
C GLU A 420 -5.76 2.51 -16.82
N ASN A 421 -4.43 2.42 -16.90
CA ASN A 421 -3.71 2.32 -18.17
C ASN A 421 -4.16 1.11 -19.05
N TRP A 422 -4.65 0.03 -18.43
CA TRP A 422 -5.20 -1.13 -19.16
C TRP A 422 -6.62 -0.89 -19.63
N VAL A 423 -7.43 -0.17 -18.84
CA VAL A 423 -8.76 0.26 -19.25
C VAL A 423 -8.65 1.22 -20.43
N GLU A 424 -7.76 2.21 -20.38
CA GLU A 424 -7.47 3.13 -21.46
C GLU A 424 -6.96 2.40 -22.72
N TRP A 425 -6.03 1.46 -22.55
CA TRP A 425 -5.51 0.67 -23.66
C TRP A 425 -6.58 -0.17 -24.35
N TYR A 426 -7.52 -0.75 -23.58
CA TYR A 426 -8.56 -1.63 -24.10
C TYR A 426 -9.74 -0.86 -24.71
N LEU A 427 -10.23 0.19 -24.06
CA LEU A 427 -11.40 0.98 -24.46
C LEU A 427 -11.05 2.26 -25.22
N SER A 428 -9.78 2.65 -25.31
CA SER A 428 -9.30 3.95 -25.81
C SER A 428 -9.83 5.16 -25.01
N LYS A 429 -10.34 4.92 -23.83
CA LYS A 429 -10.81 5.93 -22.85
C LYS A 429 -10.85 5.35 -21.45
N VAL A 430 -10.86 6.21 -20.46
CA VAL A 430 -11.12 5.84 -19.06
C VAL A 430 -12.54 6.26 -18.72
N ASP A 431 -13.40 5.32 -18.37
CA ASP A 431 -14.76 5.57 -17.91
C ASP A 431 -15.16 4.62 -16.76
N PHE A 432 -16.39 4.74 -16.29
CA PHE A 432 -16.96 3.93 -15.21
C PHE A 432 -18.02 2.94 -15.74
N SER A 433 -17.89 2.50 -16.98
CA SER A 433 -18.76 1.49 -17.57
C SER A 433 -18.53 0.10 -16.96
N GLU A 434 -19.52 -0.79 -17.08
CA GLU A 434 -19.38 -2.19 -16.66
C GLU A 434 -18.21 -2.89 -17.38
N GLU A 435 -17.95 -2.53 -18.63
CA GLU A 435 -16.83 -3.07 -19.40
C GLU A 435 -15.50 -2.61 -18.85
N ALA A 436 -15.35 -1.32 -18.50
CA ALA A 436 -14.17 -0.78 -17.83
C ALA A 436 -13.88 -1.50 -16.49
N PHE A 437 -14.91 -1.68 -15.67
CA PHE A 437 -14.76 -2.45 -14.44
C PHE A 437 -14.40 -3.90 -14.67
N SER A 438 -14.98 -4.55 -15.71
CA SER A 438 -14.66 -5.94 -16.03
C SER A 438 -13.20 -6.11 -16.44
N ILE A 439 -12.66 -5.20 -17.25
CA ILE A 439 -11.22 -5.18 -17.58
C ILE A 439 -10.37 -4.92 -16.34
N ASN A 440 -10.73 -3.93 -15.52
CA ASN A 440 -10.04 -3.64 -14.26
C ASN A 440 -9.94 -4.91 -13.40
N TYR A 441 -11.06 -5.58 -13.13
CA TYR A 441 -11.08 -6.76 -12.27
C TYR A 441 -10.32 -7.95 -12.88
N THR A 442 -10.37 -8.10 -14.21
CA THR A 442 -9.56 -9.10 -14.91
C THR A 442 -8.07 -8.87 -14.72
N MET A 443 -7.62 -7.63 -14.88
CA MET A 443 -6.20 -7.29 -14.67
C MET A 443 -5.76 -7.45 -13.24
N VAL A 444 -6.62 -7.10 -12.25
CA VAL A 444 -6.36 -7.33 -10.84
C VAL A 444 -6.24 -8.83 -10.53
N TYR A 445 -7.12 -9.66 -11.10
CA TYR A 445 -7.05 -11.12 -10.95
C TYR A 445 -5.74 -11.68 -11.51
N LEU A 446 -5.36 -11.32 -12.73
CA LEU A 446 -4.11 -11.78 -13.34
C LEU A 446 -2.87 -11.32 -12.56
N ALA A 447 -2.87 -10.07 -12.08
CA ALA A 447 -1.82 -9.54 -11.22
C ALA A 447 -1.72 -10.29 -9.88
N SER A 448 -2.85 -10.59 -9.24
CA SER A 448 -2.90 -11.42 -8.03
C SER A 448 -2.25 -12.79 -8.24
N GLN A 449 -2.57 -13.46 -9.34
CA GLN A 449 -2.00 -14.76 -9.67
C GLN A 449 -0.48 -14.68 -9.86
N SER A 450 -0.01 -13.64 -10.56
CA SER A 450 1.43 -13.39 -10.74
C SER A 450 2.13 -13.09 -9.40
N ILE A 451 1.52 -12.31 -8.51
CA ILE A 451 2.08 -12.03 -7.18
C ILE A 451 2.18 -13.30 -6.33
N ILE A 452 1.15 -14.14 -6.32
CA ILE A 452 1.17 -15.41 -5.57
C ILE A 452 2.34 -16.30 -6.04
N HIS A 453 2.55 -16.38 -7.35
CA HIS A 453 3.70 -17.08 -7.93
C HIS A 453 5.03 -16.52 -7.43
N VAL A 454 5.23 -15.19 -7.51
CA VAL A 454 6.47 -14.53 -7.09
C VAL A 454 6.71 -14.69 -5.58
N LEU A 455 5.67 -14.62 -4.74
CA LEU A 455 5.79 -14.81 -3.30
C LEU A 455 6.07 -16.27 -2.93
N ALA A 456 5.54 -17.24 -3.68
CA ALA A 456 5.91 -18.65 -3.51
C ALA A 456 7.40 -18.89 -3.85
N LYS A 457 7.91 -18.23 -4.91
CA LYS A 457 9.35 -18.22 -5.23
C LYS A 457 10.18 -17.63 -4.07
N LEU A 458 9.78 -16.49 -3.54
CA LEU A 458 10.43 -15.88 -2.38
C LEU A 458 10.41 -16.82 -1.17
N SER A 459 9.28 -17.46 -0.91
CA SER A 459 9.14 -18.43 0.19
C SER A 459 10.11 -19.59 0.04
N THR A 460 10.29 -20.13 -1.17
CA THR A 460 11.28 -21.16 -1.46
C THR A 460 12.71 -20.69 -1.18
N ILE A 461 13.07 -19.49 -1.62
CA ILE A 461 14.39 -18.89 -1.36
C ILE A 461 14.63 -18.77 0.15
N LEU A 462 13.60 -18.49 0.95
CA LEU A 462 13.68 -18.41 2.41
C LEU A 462 13.69 -19.79 3.10
N GLY A 463 13.65 -20.88 2.36
CA GLY A 463 13.68 -22.25 2.88
C GLY A 463 12.33 -22.76 3.41
N VAL A 464 11.22 -22.12 3.03
CA VAL A 464 9.86 -22.56 3.39
C VAL A 464 9.56 -23.91 2.71
N ILE A 465 8.98 -24.82 3.47
CA ILE A 465 8.62 -26.15 2.98
C ILE A 465 7.50 -26.11 1.93
N PRO A 466 7.43 -27.09 1.01
CA PRO A 466 6.48 -27.08 -0.10
C PRO A 466 5.01 -26.89 0.32
N GLU A 467 4.61 -27.50 1.44
CA GLU A 467 3.24 -27.47 1.96
C GLU A 467 2.81 -26.08 2.46
N LYS A 468 3.78 -25.18 2.73
CA LYS A 468 3.56 -23.84 3.29
C LYS A 468 3.96 -22.71 2.34
N LEU A 469 4.30 -22.97 1.07
CA LEU A 469 4.77 -21.95 0.12
C LEU A 469 3.74 -20.83 -0.11
N ASN A 470 2.46 -21.12 -0.04
CA ASN A 470 1.38 -20.19 -0.29
C ASN A 470 0.86 -19.46 0.98
N VAL A 471 1.53 -19.66 2.14
CA VAL A 471 1.18 -18.92 3.37
C VAL A 471 1.50 -17.44 3.25
N LEU A 472 2.63 -17.11 2.59
CA LEU A 472 2.96 -15.75 2.23
C LEU A 472 2.26 -15.42 0.91
N ALA A 473 1.08 -14.81 0.99
CA ALA A 473 0.29 -14.42 -0.17
C ALA A 473 -0.32 -13.04 0.04
N MET A 474 -0.48 -12.28 -1.03
CA MET A 474 -1.29 -11.07 -1.04
C MET A 474 -2.68 -11.42 -1.58
N LYS A 475 -3.71 -11.02 -0.85
CA LYS A 475 -5.11 -11.21 -1.21
C LYS A 475 -5.70 -9.88 -1.68
N ASN A 476 -6.63 -9.92 -2.62
CA ASN A 476 -7.41 -8.74 -2.96
C ASN A 476 -8.31 -8.37 -1.77
N GLU A 477 -7.99 -7.27 -1.09
CA GLU A 477 -8.74 -6.79 0.08
C GLU A 477 -9.84 -5.80 -0.32
N PHE A 478 -9.52 -4.82 -1.16
CA PHE A 478 -10.44 -3.76 -1.59
C PHE A 478 -10.45 -3.59 -3.10
N ALA A 479 -11.63 -3.34 -3.65
CA ALA A 479 -11.80 -2.75 -4.97
C ALA A 479 -12.30 -1.32 -4.82
N PHE A 480 -11.55 -0.36 -5.34
CA PHE A 480 -11.89 1.06 -5.32
C PHE A 480 -12.34 1.50 -6.72
N SER A 481 -13.48 2.20 -6.81
CA SER A 481 -13.95 2.80 -8.06
C SER A 481 -13.25 4.12 -8.33
N VAL A 482 -13.09 4.95 -7.30
CA VAL A 482 -12.38 6.23 -7.33
C VAL A 482 -11.40 6.26 -6.18
N PHE A 483 -10.21 6.81 -6.42
CA PHE A 483 -9.16 6.91 -5.42
C PHE A 483 -8.42 8.24 -5.51
N GLY A 484 -8.53 9.08 -4.48
CA GLY A 484 -7.82 10.34 -4.35
C GLY A 484 -6.67 10.24 -3.36
N LEU A 485 -5.42 10.34 -3.85
CA LEU A 485 -4.22 10.32 -3.01
C LEU A 485 -3.76 11.74 -2.71
N THR A 486 -3.54 12.06 -1.44
CA THR A 486 -2.94 13.34 -1.05
C THR A 486 -1.40 13.27 -1.08
N SER A 487 -0.73 14.40 -0.98
CA SER A 487 0.73 14.47 -0.86
C SER A 487 1.28 13.85 0.44
N MET A 488 0.44 13.68 1.45
CA MET A 488 0.82 13.10 2.73
C MET A 488 0.70 11.59 2.71
N ALA A 489 1.75 10.91 3.17
CA ALA A 489 1.74 9.45 3.29
C ALA A 489 0.55 8.96 4.12
N LYS A 490 -0.11 7.90 3.67
CA LYS A 490 -1.28 7.27 4.32
C LYS A 490 -2.53 8.15 4.42
N HIS A 491 -2.62 9.22 3.62
CA HIS A 491 -3.80 10.06 3.53
C HIS A 491 -4.43 9.91 2.15
N TYR A 492 -5.64 9.38 2.11
CA TYR A 492 -6.42 9.17 0.89
C TYR A 492 -7.91 9.13 1.17
N PHE A 493 -8.69 9.33 0.13
CA PHE A 493 -10.13 9.10 0.13
C PHE A 493 -10.52 8.29 -1.11
N ALA A 494 -11.53 7.46 -0.99
CA ALA A 494 -11.94 6.54 -2.05
C ALA A 494 -13.38 6.09 -1.89
N TYR A 495 -13.97 5.59 -2.99
CA TYR A 495 -15.16 4.76 -2.95
C TYR A 495 -14.80 3.29 -3.08
N LYS A 496 -15.21 2.49 -2.09
CA LYS A 496 -15.09 1.04 -2.12
C LYS A 496 -16.29 0.42 -2.83
N ALA A 497 -16.01 -0.37 -3.86
CA ALA A 497 -17.01 -1.20 -4.53
C ALA A 497 -17.13 -2.59 -3.90
N ALA A 498 -16.00 -3.09 -3.33
CA ALA A 498 -15.98 -4.39 -2.69
C ALA A 498 -14.91 -4.49 -1.60
N ARG A 499 -15.12 -5.46 -0.70
CA ARG A 499 -14.15 -5.85 0.34
C ARG A 499 -14.05 -7.36 0.40
N GLU A 500 -12.84 -7.91 0.21
CA GLU A 500 -12.55 -9.35 0.26
C GLU A 500 -13.49 -10.19 -0.62
N GLY A 501 -13.76 -9.72 -1.83
CA GLY A 501 -14.65 -10.37 -2.79
C GLY A 501 -16.14 -10.25 -2.49
N ASN A 502 -16.53 -9.50 -1.45
CA ASN A 502 -17.93 -9.16 -1.19
C ASN A 502 -18.23 -7.79 -1.79
N VAL A 503 -19.15 -7.75 -2.72
CA VAL A 503 -19.53 -6.55 -3.47
C VAL A 503 -20.62 -5.79 -2.74
N PHE A 504 -20.43 -4.50 -2.53
CA PHE A 504 -21.43 -3.65 -1.88
C PHE A 504 -22.53 -3.25 -2.86
N LYS A 505 -23.77 -3.15 -2.35
CA LYS A 505 -24.92 -2.67 -3.15
C LYS A 505 -24.75 -1.19 -3.52
N HIS A 506 -24.18 -0.42 -2.62
CA HIS A 506 -23.85 0.99 -2.80
C HIS A 506 -22.38 1.20 -2.46
N LEU A 507 -21.72 2.09 -3.18
CA LEU A 507 -20.31 2.42 -2.92
C LEU A 507 -20.16 2.93 -1.48
N GLU A 508 -19.17 2.42 -0.77
CA GLU A 508 -18.85 2.84 0.59
C GLU A 508 -17.67 3.82 0.61
N GLU A 509 -17.81 4.88 1.38
CA GLU A 509 -16.73 5.85 1.57
C GLU A 509 -15.59 5.25 2.39
N GLU A 510 -14.36 5.44 1.94
CA GLU A 510 -13.14 5.11 2.68
C GLU A 510 -12.26 6.36 2.75
N ILE A 511 -12.16 6.94 3.94
CA ILE A 511 -11.29 8.10 4.18
C ILE A 511 -10.23 7.67 5.19
N LYS A 512 -8.96 7.80 4.84
CA LYS A 512 -7.81 7.49 5.69
C LYS A 512 -6.91 8.70 5.91
N GLY A 513 -6.36 8.78 7.10
CA GLY A 513 -5.38 9.79 7.49
C GLY A 513 -5.89 10.72 8.59
N VAL A 514 -4.97 11.12 9.48
CA VAL A 514 -5.28 11.90 10.67
C VAL A 514 -5.96 13.22 10.30
N TYR A 515 -5.43 13.95 9.32
CA TYR A 515 -5.98 15.25 8.95
C TYR A 515 -7.32 15.18 8.23
N LEU A 516 -7.62 14.09 7.53
CA LEU A 516 -8.92 13.90 6.87
C LEU A 516 -9.99 13.37 7.83
N LYS A 517 -9.61 12.84 9.00
CA LYS A 517 -10.48 12.32 10.06
C LYS A 517 -10.00 12.77 11.45
N ASP A 518 -9.55 14.03 11.59
CA ASP A 518 -9.03 14.52 12.86
C ASP A 518 -10.17 14.73 13.88
N SER A 519 -10.15 13.96 14.94
CA SER A 519 -11.10 14.11 16.06
C SER A 519 -10.98 15.44 16.80
N ASN A 520 -9.87 16.16 16.65
CA ASN A 520 -9.67 17.49 17.21
C ASN A 520 -10.17 18.62 16.31
N CYS A 521 -10.44 18.32 15.04
CA CYS A 521 -11.05 19.28 14.11
C CYS A 521 -12.51 19.52 14.50
N PRO A 522 -13.02 20.75 14.39
CA PRO A 522 -14.44 21.04 14.66
C PRO A 522 -15.39 20.16 13.82
N PRO A 523 -16.43 19.53 14.44
CA PRO A 523 -17.30 18.61 13.74
C PRO A 523 -17.98 19.20 12.49
N GLN A 524 -18.35 20.48 12.52
CA GLN A 524 -18.94 21.16 11.37
C GLN A 524 -17.97 21.27 10.19
N ILE A 525 -16.68 21.49 10.44
CA ILE A 525 -15.64 21.50 9.39
C ILE A 525 -15.48 20.09 8.81
N MET A 526 -15.42 19.07 9.66
CA MET A 526 -15.32 17.68 9.21
C MET A 526 -16.53 17.21 8.42
N ALA A 527 -17.74 17.68 8.75
CA ALA A 527 -18.95 17.40 7.97
C ALA A 527 -18.82 17.96 6.54
N VAL A 528 -18.42 19.23 6.42
CA VAL A 528 -18.24 19.87 5.10
C VAL A 528 -17.08 19.24 4.33
N VAL A 529 -16.01 18.84 4.98
CA VAL A 529 -14.88 18.09 4.36
C VAL A 529 -15.37 16.78 3.74
N THR A 530 -16.14 16.00 4.52
CA THR A 530 -16.67 14.71 4.06
C THR A 530 -17.64 14.91 2.90
N GLU A 531 -18.54 15.89 2.98
CA GLU A 531 -19.44 16.25 1.90
C GLU A 531 -18.67 16.67 0.63
N THR A 532 -17.66 17.53 0.78
CA THR A 532 -16.83 17.96 -0.36
C THR A 532 -16.07 16.80 -1.03
N ILE A 533 -15.51 15.89 -0.23
CA ILE A 533 -14.87 14.66 -0.75
C ILE A 533 -15.90 13.84 -1.56
N LYS A 534 -17.10 13.68 -1.03
CA LYS A 534 -18.18 12.96 -1.69
C LYS A 534 -18.60 13.60 -3.00
N GLU A 535 -18.86 14.92 -2.99
CA GLU A 535 -19.19 15.70 -4.20
C GLU A 535 -18.13 15.51 -5.29
N ILE A 536 -16.84 15.55 -4.94
CA ILE A 536 -15.74 15.32 -5.88
C ILE A 536 -15.78 13.92 -6.46
N MET A 537 -15.91 12.89 -5.62
CA MET A 537 -15.95 11.51 -6.08
C MET A 537 -17.18 11.21 -6.95
N ASP A 538 -18.35 11.74 -6.57
CA ASP A 538 -19.59 11.62 -7.35
C ASP A 538 -19.48 12.30 -8.72
N THR A 539 -18.86 13.50 -8.77
CA THR A 539 -18.60 14.26 -10.01
C THR A 539 -17.68 13.47 -10.95
N VAL A 540 -16.62 12.82 -10.41
CA VAL A 540 -15.69 11.99 -11.19
C VAL A 540 -16.41 10.75 -11.76
N ILE A 541 -17.24 10.07 -10.96
CA ILE A 541 -18.01 8.89 -11.42
C ILE A 541 -19.02 9.28 -12.51
N ALA A 542 -19.61 10.46 -12.39
CA ALA A 542 -20.55 11.00 -13.37
C ALA A 542 -19.88 11.47 -14.69
N ASP A 543 -18.55 11.31 -14.80
CA ASP A 543 -17.72 11.81 -15.91
C ASP A 543 -17.90 13.31 -16.16
N GLN A 544 -18.04 14.08 -15.06
CA GLN A 544 -18.21 15.52 -15.09
C GLN A 544 -16.93 16.22 -14.64
N GLN A 545 -16.77 17.46 -15.09
CA GLN A 545 -15.64 18.27 -14.67
C GLN A 545 -15.86 18.88 -13.29
N ILE A 546 -14.85 18.79 -12.42
CA ILE A 546 -14.86 19.44 -11.12
C ILE A 546 -14.71 20.95 -11.32
N SER A 547 -15.68 21.74 -10.83
CA SER A 547 -15.59 23.20 -10.83
C SER A 547 -14.59 23.68 -9.79
N MET A 548 -13.38 23.98 -10.21
CA MET A 548 -12.33 24.48 -9.30
C MET A 548 -12.68 25.84 -8.70
N ILE A 549 -13.40 26.70 -9.45
CA ILE A 549 -13.83 28.00 -8.98
C ILE A 549 -14.81 27.89 -7.81
N ASP A 550 -15.79 26.98 -7.92
CA ASP A 550 -16.75 26.75 -6.86
C ASP A 550 -16.11 26.14 -5.63
N LEU A 551 -15.15 25.22 -5.83
CA LEU A 551 -14.36 24.64 -4.74
C LEU A 551 -13.55 25.72 -4.00
N TYR A 552 -12.87 26.60 -4.73
CA TYR A 552 -12.14 27.74 -4.14
C TYR A 552 -13.06 28.68 -3.38
N ARG A 553 -14.22 29.06 -3.95
CA ARG A 553 -15.21 29.88 -3.25
C ARG A 553 -15.73 29.22 -1.98
N LYS A 554 -16.02 27.94 -2.03
CA LYS A 554 -16.45 27.15 -0.85
C LYS A 554 -15.41 27.22 0.26
N ILE A 555 -14.14 27.01 -0.07
CA ILE A 555 -13.03 27.06 0.90
C ILE A 555 -12.82 28.48 1.42
N ALA A 556 -12.79 29.49 0.53
CA ALA A 556 -12.62 30.89 0.91
C ALA A 556 -13.73 31.36 1.87
N ASN A 557 -14.98 31.00 1.62
CA ASN A 557 -16.09 31.35 2.50
C ASN A 557 -15.96 30.73 3.89
N ILE A 558 -15.45 29.48 3.98
CA ILE A 558 -15.16 28.82 5.25
C ILE A 558 -14.04 29.56 5.98
N GLU A 559 -12.95 29.92 5.29
CA GLU A 559 -11.83 30.66 5.87
C GLU A 559 -12.27 32.03 6.43
N LEU A 560 -13.03 32.78 5.65
CA LEU A 560 -13.59 34.07 6.06
C LEU A 560 -14.58 33.92 7.22
N GLY A 561 -15.41 32.90 7.20
CA GLY A 561 -16.31 32.55 8.30
C GLY A 561 -15.60 32.25 9.61
N ILE A 562 -14.46 31.53 9.55
CA ILE A 562 -13.60 31.26 10.71
C ILE A 562 -13.00 32.57 11.26
N ILE A 563 -12.49 33.42 10.37
CA ILE A 563 -11.90 34.73 10.75
C ILE A 563 -12.96 35.57 11.45
N ASP A 564 -14.14 35.74 10.85
CA ASP A 564 -15.24 36.55 11.41
C ASP A 564 -15.70 36.01 12.76
N SER A 565 -15.86 34.68 12.88
CA SER A 565 -16.25 34.04 14.13
C SER A 565 -15.23 34.30 15.26
N VAL A 566 -13.95 34.15 14.99
CA VAL A 566 -12.87 34.34 15.97
C VAL A 566 -12.73 35.82 16.36
N VAL A 567 -12.81 36.73 15.44
CA VAL A 567 -12.78 38.20 15.70
C VAL A 567 -13.96 38.62 16.60
N LYS A 568 -15.11 37.95 16.42
CA LYS A 568 -16.30 38.13 17.30
C LYS A 568 -16.19 37.40 18.64
N GLY A 569 -15.06 36.79 18.95
CA GLY A 569 -14.82 36.10 20.21
C GLY A 569 -15.50 34.73 20.30
N LYS A 570 -15.95 34.13 19.22
CA LYS A 570 -16.55 32.79 19.20
C LYS A 570 -15.48 31.70 19.08
N SER A 571 -15.78 30.50 19.57
CA SER A 571 -14.85 29.37 19.63
C SER A 571 -15.26 28.14 18.80
N GLU A 572 -16.36 28.24 18.05
CA GLU A 572 -16.96 27.11 17.33
C GLU A 572 -16.04 26.42 16.30
N TYR A 573 -15.07 27.15 15.75
CA TYR A 573 -14.10 26.65 14.77
C TYR A 573 -12.72 26.36 15.37
N LEU A 574 -12.55 26.44 16.69
CA LEU A 574 -11.28 26.20 17.31
C LEU A 574 -11.07 24.72 17.64
N ALA A 575 -9.84 24.27 17.52
CA ALA A 575 -9.47 22.89 17.80
C ALA A 575 -9.73 22.52 19.27
N ARG A 576 -10.20 21.30 19.49
CA ARG A 576 -10.48 20.75 20.83
C ARG A 576 -9.24 20.13 21.42
N SER A 577 -9.10 20.16 22.72
CA SER A 577 -8.03 19.56 23.51
C SER A 577 -8.55 19.21 24.90
N SER A 578 -7.67 18.85 25.81
CA SER A 578 -7.99 18.63 27.24
C SER A 578 -6.85 19.07 28.15
N VAL A 579 -7.20 19.51 29.34
CA VAL A 579 -6.24 19.74 30.43
C VAL A 579 -6.47 18.67 31.49
N LYS A 580 -5.40 17.93 31.83
CA LYS A 580 -5.42 16.85 32.82
C LYS A 580 -4.90 17.35 34.18
N THR A 581 -5.08 16.54 35.22
CA THR A 581 -4.53 16.82 36.56
C THR A 581 -2.99 16.90 36.52
N ALA A 582 -2.38 17.64 37.45
CA ALA A 582 -0.93 17.82 37.56
C ALA A 582 -0.16 16.49 37.55
N ASN A 583 -0.67 15.48 38.25
CA ASN A 583 -0.05 14.16 38.37
C ASN A 583 -0.02 13.35 37.06
N SER A 584 -0.77 13.78 36.06
CA SER A 584 -0.77 13.15 34.72
C SER A 584 0.41 13.57 33.84
N TYR A 585 1.23 14.51 34.27
CA TYR A 585 2.35 15.08 33.55
C TYR A 585 3.68 14.85 34.24
N THR A 586 4.69 14.51 33.50
CA THR A 586 6.07 14.31 34.02
C THR A 586 6.65 15.60 34.59
N ASN A 587 6.32 16.74 33.98
CA ASN A 587 6.73 18.05 34.46
C ASN A 587 5.53 19.04 34.47
N PRO A 588 4.76 19.12 35.56
CA PRO A 588 3.60 19.99 35.63
C PRO A 588 3.90 21.48 35.40
N SER A 589 5.11 21.94 35.72
CA SER A 589 5.50 23.36 35.54
C SER A 589 5.73 23.77 34.08
N GLN A 590 5.88 22.82 33.17
CA GLN A 590 6.08 23.05 31.72
C GLN A 590 4.99 22.40 30.87
N SER A 591 3.95 21.85 31.46
CA SER A 591 2.91 21.07 30.82
C SER A 591 1.65 21.89 30.51
N PRO A 592 0.68 21.32 29.79
CA PRO A 592 -0.64 21.91 29.63
C PRO A 592 -1.36 22.26 30.94
N TYR A 593 -1.00 21.67 32.08
CA TYR A 593 -1.52 22.02 33.38
C TYR A 593 -1.29 23.50 33.72
N GLN A 594 -0.19 24.10 33.24
CA GLN A 594 0.06 25.55 33.44
C GLN A 594 -1.03 26.45 32.84
N HIS A 595 -1.72 25.99 31.80
CA HIS A 595 -2.81 26.76 31.20
C HIS A 595 -4.03 26.85 32.11
N TYR A 596 -4.25 25.85 33.00
CA TYR A 596 -5.21 25.95 34.12
C TYR A 596 -4.79 27.05 35.10
N VAL A 597 -3.52 27.08 35.46
CA VAL A 597 -2.98 28.11 36.38
C VAL A 597 -3.12 29.51 35.81
N TYR A 598 -2.81 29.69 34.51
CA TYR A 598 -2.98 30.97 33.81
C TYR A 598 -4.45 31.40 33.77
N TRP A 599 -5.34 30.46 33.50
CA TRP A 599 -6.77 30.74 33.47
C TRP A 599 -7.26 31.25 34.84
N GLN A 600 -6.94 30.56 35.92
CA GLN A 600 -7.38 30.87 37.24
C GLN A 600 -6.86 32.24 37.75
N ASP A 601 -5.60 32.58 37.47
CA ASP A 601 -5.02 33.83 37.94
C ASP A 601 -5.42 35.05 37.03
N ILE A 602 -5.48 34.86 35.74
CA ILE A 602 -5.65 35.94 34.78
C ILE A 602 -7.13 36.13 34.40
N PHE A 603 -7.80 35.08 33.93
CA PHE A 603 -9.09 35.16 33.24
C PHE A 603 -10.30 34.82 34.12
N ALA A 604 -10.14 33.98 35.15
CA ALA A 604 -11.24 33.54 35.97
C ALA A 604 -12.05 34.70 36.61
N PRO A 605 -11.42 35.82 37.06
CA PRO A 605 -12.19 36.94 37.62
C PRO A 605 -13.21 37.55 36.67
N HIS A 606 -12.98 37.47 35.35
CA HIS A 606 -13.84 38.03 34.32
C HIS A 606 -14.66 36.97 33.55
N TYR A 607 -14.12 35.75 33.42
CA TYR A 607 -14.70 34.67 32.64
C TYR A 607 -15.15 33.45 33.43
N GLY A 608 -15.04 33.51 34.77
CA GLY A 608 -15.42 32.44 35.71
C GLY A 608 -14.36 31.37 35.88
N ASP A 609 -14.39 30.69 37.05
CA ASP A 609 -13.44 29.64 37.39
C ASP A 609 -13.46 28.49 36.35
N ALA A 610 -12.29 27.91 36.09
CA ALA A 610 -12.21 26.71 35.24
C ALA A 610 -12.93 25.53 35.92
N PRO A 611 -13.48 24.62 35.15
CA PRO A 611 -14.04 23.39 35.67
C PRO A 611 -13.01 22.54 36.42
N GLU A 612 -13.49 21.56 37.20
CA GLU A 612 -12.62 20.58 37.86
C GLU A 612 -11.80 19.81 36.81
N LEU A 613 -10.52 19.55 37.15
CA LEU A 613 -9.61 18.77 36.29
C LEU A 613 -9.93 17.27 36.40
N PRO A 614 -9.91 16.52 35.29
CA PRO A 614 -9.60 16.97 33.92
C PRO A 614 -10.82 17.59 33.22
N TYR A 615 -10.60 18.60 32.36
CA TYR A 615 -11.67 19.24 31.60
C TYR A 615 -11.35 19.37 30.10
N PRO A 616 -12.39 19.43 29.23
CA PRO A 616 -12.25 19.74 27.82
C PRO A 616 -11.78 21.20 27.63
N ALA A 617 -10.81 21.39 26.76
CA ALA A 617 -10.23 22.69 26.45
C ALA A 617 -10.32 23.06 24.97
N ILE A 618 -10.36 24.34 24.70
CA ILE A 618 -10.16 24.94 23.37
C ILE A 618 -8.70 25.29 23.20
N LYS A 619 -8.10 24.87 22.08
CA LYS A 619 -6.72 25.15 21.74
C LYS A 619 -6.63 26.39 20.86
N VAL A 620 -5.90 27.40 21.31
CA VAL A 620 -5.67 28.65 20.59
C VAL A 620 -4.23 28.75 20.15
N SER A 621 -3.99 29.11 18.87
CA SER A 621 -2.65 29.44 18.37
C SER A 621 -2.37 30.91 18.59
N LEU A 622 -1.19 31.23 19.16
CA LEU A 622 -0.77 32.59 19.47
C LEU A 622 0.40 33.02 18.59
N ASP A 623 0.45 34.30 18.27
CA ASP A 623 1.56 34.95 17.57
C ASP A 623 2.57 35.60 18.54
N LEU A 624 2.96 34.85 19.56
CA LEU A 624 3.88 35.25 20.60
C LEU A 624 5.16 34.40 20.54
N SER A 625 5.80 34.41 19.36
CA SER A 625 6.94 33.51 19.08
C SER A 625 8.24 33.92 19.79
N ASN A 626 8.35 35.13 20.30
CA ASN A 626 9.54 35.67 20.95
C ASN A 626 9.17 36.65 22.08
N LYS A 627 10.19 37.07 22.84
CA LYS A 627 10.03 37.95 24.00
C LYS A 627 9.50 39.35 23.59
N THR A 628 9.89 39.88 22.43
CA THR A 628 9.43 41.19 21.93
C THR A 628 7.93 41.12 21.64
N ALA A 629 7.44 40.13 20.92
CA ALA A 629 6.01 39.95 20.66
C ALA A 629 5.18 39.85 21.95
N ILE A 630 5.71 39.17 22.97
CA ILE A 630 5.04 39.09 24.28
C ILE A 630 4.97 40.46 24.93
N GLN A 631 6.04 41.28 24.88
CA GLN A 631 6.08 42.63 25.45
C GLN A 631 5.13 43.58 24.73
N GLU A 632 5.09 43.52 23.40
CA GLU A 632 4.16 44.27 22.57
C GLU A 632 2.70 43.90 22.89
N TRP A 633 2.42 42.63 23.03
CA TRP A 633 1.10 42.14 23.45
C TRP A 633 0.71 42.69 24.83
N ILE A 634 1.59 42.61 25.84
CA ILE A 634 1.33 43.13 27.18
C ILE A 634 1.03 44.62 27.12
N ALA A 635 1.80 45.38 26.30
CA ALA A 635 1.62 46.83 26.14
C ALA A 635 0.29 47.20 25.41
N SER A 636 -0.27 46.31 24.64
CA SER A 636 -1.54 46.53 23.91
C SER A 636 -2.80 46.27 24.76
N ILE A 637 -2.66 45.71 25.98
CA ILE A 637 -3.79 45.38 26.83
C ILE A 637 -4.36 46.60 27.53
N GLU A 638 -5.63 46.87 27.29
CA GLU A 638 -6.32 48.08 27.84
C GLU A 638 -6.56 47.99 29.33
N ASN A 639 -6.78 46.80 29.91
CA ASN A 639 -7.04 46.64 31.32
C ASN A 639 -5.71 46.47 32.10
N PRO A 640 -5.32 47.46 32.94
CA PRO A 640 -4.03 47.44 33.62
C PRO A 640 -3.88 46.27 34.61
N GLU A 641 -4.96 45.80 35.23
CA GLU A 641 -4.93 44.65 36.15
C GLU A 641 -4.64 43.33 35.39
N VAL A 642 -5.31 43.13 34.24
CA VAL A 642 -5.08 42.01 33.39
C VAL A 642 -3.67 42.05 32.80
N ALA A 643 -3.22 43.22 32.36
CA ALA A 643 -1.87 43.43 31.84
C ALA A 643 -0.79 43.03 32.86
N ALA A 644 -0.97 43.47 34.14
CA ALA A 644 -0.05 43.12 35.22
C ALA A 644 -0.01 41.60 35.52
N LYS A 645 -1.16 40.91 35.51
CA LYS A 645 -1.25 39.48 35.69
C LYS A 645 -0.61 38.70 34.55
N ILE A 646 -0.85 39.14 33.30
CA ILE A 646 -0.24 38.57 32.11
C ILE A 646 1.29 38.79 32.15
N ALA A 647 1.76 39.98 32.51
CA ALA A 647 3.19 40.26 32.65
C ALA A 647 3.86 39.35 33.70
N LYS A 648 3.21 39.12 34.83
CA LYS A 648 3.69 38.23 35.90
C LYS A 648 4.00 36.81 35.37
N HIS A 649 3.17 36.27 34.50
CA HIS A 649 3.30 34.91 33.97
C HIS A 649 4.13 34.81 32.70
N PHE A 650 4.12 35.82 31.83
CA PHE A 650 4.63 35.72 30.47
C PHE A 650 5.83 36.62 30.14
N ALA A 651 6.08 37.75 30.86
CA ALA A 651 7.13 38.71 30.50
C ALA A 651 8.55 38.10 30.37
N ASN A 652 8.83 37.02 31.09
CA ASN A 652 10.13 36.34 31.08
C ASN A 652 10.15 35.08 30.19
N LYS A 653 9.07 34.76 29.49
CA LYS A 653 9.06 33.59 28.63
C LYS A 653 9.76 33.90 27.30
N PRO A 654 10.48 32.92 26.72
CA PRO A 654 11.15 33.11 25.42
C PRO A 654 10.17 33.20 24.26
N GLY A 655 8.94 32.71 24.44
CA GLY A 655 7.83 32.73 23.51
C GLY A 655 6.71 31.80 23.98
N MET A 656 5.52 31.98 23.41
CA MET A 656 4.35 31.12 23.63
C MET A 656 3.51 31.06 22.36
N THR A 657 3.35 29.87 21.79
CA THR A 657 2.64 29.67 20.53
C THR A 657 1.28 29.00 20.68
N THR A 658 0.92 28.58 21.89
CA THR A 658 -0.32 27.84 22.15
C THR A 658 -0.86 28.15 23.54
N LEU A 659 -2.17 28.34 23.65
CA LEU A 659 -2.90 28.44 24.91
C LEU A 659 -4.11 27.52 24.89
N LEU A 660 -4.38 26.83 26.02
CA LEU A 660 -5.58 26.01 26.21
C LEU A 660 -6.52 26.74 27.16
N LEU A 661 -7.75 26.96 26.72
CA LEU A 661 -8.79 27.65 27.48
C LEU A 661 -9.91 26.69 27.85
N PRO A 662 -10.53 26.80 29.04
CA PRO A 662 -11.66 25.94 29.42
C PRO A 662 -12.82 26.10 28.45
N LYS A 663 -13.23 24.99 27.82
CA LYS A 663 -14.26 24.98 26.78
C LYS A 663 -15.58 25.59 27.24
N ASP A 664 -16.09 25.14 28.40
CA ASP A 664 -17.41 25.57 28.89
C ASP A 664 -17.46 27.07 29.20
N ASN A 665 -16.36 27.63 29.71
CA ASN A 665 -16.28 29.05 30.00
C ASN A 665 -16.27 29.89 28.69
N VAL A 666 -15.47 29.46 27.72
CA VAL A 666 -15.36 30.14 26.42
C VAL A 666 -16.67 30.03 25.63
N GLU A 667 -17.32 28.90 25.62
CA GLU A 667 -18.63 28.71 24.94
C GLU A 667 -19.74 29.60 25.56
N ARG A 668 -19.70 29.83 26.88
CA ARG A 668 -20.68 30.69 27.56
C ARG A 668 -20.39 32.18 27.49
N ARG A 669 -19.13 32.59 27.56
CA ARG A 669 -18.73 33.99 27.74
C ARG A 669 -17.87 34.55 26.61
N GLY A 670 -17.55 33.74 25.59
CA GLY A 670 -16.67 34.09 24.51
C GLY A 670 -15.16 33.97 24.86
N LEU A 671 -14.34 34.15 23.85
CA LEU A 671 -12.88 34.22 24.02
C LEU A 671 -12.47 35.52 24.73
N PRO A 672 -11.51 35.48 25.66
CA PRO A 672 -10.95 36.72 26.21
C PRO A 672 -10.39 37.65 25.12
N LYS A 673 -10.71 38.92 25.16
CA LYS A 673 -10.26 39.91 24.15
C LYS A 673 -8.74 39.93 24.00
N GLU A 674 -8.05 39.83 25.11
CA GLU A 674 -6.58 39.82 25.18
C GLU A 674 -5.98 38.61 24.47
N VAL A 675 -6.67 37.46 24.53
CA VAL A 675 -6.28 36.26 23.79
C VAL A 675 -6.53 36.42 22.31
N VAL A 676 -7.69 36.99 21.91
CA VAL A 676 -8.00 37.25 20.48
C VAL A 676 -6.97 38.18 19.85
N GLN A 677 -6.52 39.20 20.57
CA GLN A 677 -5.48 40.15 20.10
C GLN A 677 -4.12 39.44 19.86
N ALA A 678 -3.82 38.41 20.64
CA ALA A 678 -2.56 37.64 20.49
C ALA A 678 -2.65 36.45 19.55
N MET A 679 -3.83 36.19 18.96
CA MET A 679 -4.01 35.00 18.12
C MET A 679 -3.30 35.14 16.78
N ASN A 680 -2.61 34.07 16.38
CA ASN A 680 -2.18 33.91 15.00
C ASN A 680 -3.35 33.38 14.16
N ILE A 681 -4.20 34.31 13.71
CA ILE A 681 -5.45 33.99 13.00
C ILE A 681 -5.16 33.18 11.71
N ARG A 682 -4.16 33.60 10.91
CA ARG A 682 -3.81 32.89 9.67
C ARG A 682 -3.40 31.44 9.92
N LYS A 683 -2.54 31.22 10.92
CA LYS A 683 -2.11 29.86 11.30
C LYS A 683 -3.28 29.03 11.83
N LEU A 684 -4.17 29.67 12.59
CA LEU A 684 -5.38 29.03 13.09
C LEU A 684 -6.28 28.59 11.93
N VAL A 685 -6.63 29.51 11.02
CA VAL A 685 -7.46 29.23 9.85
C VAL A 685 -6.84 28.08 9.05
N TYR A 686 -5.57 28.21 8.69
CA TYR A 686 -4.86 27.18 7.94
C TYR A 686 -4.89 25.79 8.63
N SER A 687 -4.65 25.74 9.94
CA SER A 687 -4.69 24.47 10.66
C SER A 687 -6.09 23.86 10.72
N THR A 688 -7.14 24.68 10.75
CA THR A 688 -8.53 24.25 10.80
C THR A 688 -9.02 23.77 9.44
N VAL A 689 -8.66 24.48 8.34
CA VAL A 689 -9.03 24.11 6.96
C VAL A 689 -8.02 23.20 6.27
N ARG A 690 -7.00 22.72 6.98
CA ARG A 690 -5.98 21.82 6.42
C ARG A 690 -6.54 20.63 5.63
N PRO A 691 -7.65 19.98 6.03
CA PRO A 691 -8.25 18.93 5.23
C PRO A 691 -8.62 19.34 3.80
N PHE A 692 -9.13 20.57 3.61
CA PHE A 692 -9.46 21.08 2.27
C PHE A 692 -8.22 21.29 1.40
N TYR A 693 -7.10 21.73 2.00
CA TYR A 693 -5.83 21.84 1.29
C TYR A 693 -5.30 20.48 0.83
N LEU A 694 -5.51 19.43 1.63
CA LEU A 694 -5.18 18.05 1.23
C LEU A 694 -6.07 17.57 0.08
N ILE A 695 -7.34 17.98 0.03
CA ILE A 695 -8.23 17.69 -1.10
C ILE A 695 -7.70 18.39 -2.37
N LEU A 696 -7.32 19.67 -2.27
CA LEU A 696 -6.70 20.39 -3.40
C LEU A 696 -5.39 19.72 -3.86
N GLU A 697 -4.55 19.28 -2.92
CA GLU A 697 -3.32 18.53 -3.23
C GLU A 697 -3.62 17.22 -3.96
N ALA A 698 -4.70 16.50 -3.61
CA ALA A 698 -5.13 15.30 -4.33
C ALA A 698 -5.61 15.60 -5.76
N LEU A 699 -6.07 16.82 -6.02
CA LEU A 699 -6.42 17.34 -7.35
C LEU A 699 -5.22 17.94 -8.10
N GLY A 700 -4.00 17.83 -7.56
CA GLY A 700 -2.77 18.34 -8.16
C GLY A 700 -2.48 19.82 -7.88
N ILE A 701 -3.19 20.45 -6.93
CA ILE A 701 -3.06 21.87 -6.62
C ILE A 701 -2.33 22.07 -5.30
N PHE A 702 -1.15 22.64 -5.36
CA PHE A 702 -0.28 22.88 -4.22
C PHE A 702 -0.19 24.38 -3.90
N LEU A 703 -0.96 24.83 -2.93
CA LEU A 703 -1.02 26.25 -2.52
C LEU A 703 -0.05 26.59 -1.39
N VAL A 704 0.52 25.59 -0.71
CA VAL A 704 1.36 25.79 0.47
C VAL A 704 2.83 25.73 0.08
N ASN A 705 3.51 26.86 0.31
CA ASN A 705 4.97 26.94 0.22
C ASN A 705 5.50 27.13 1.65
N GLY A 706 6.42 26.29 2.13
CA GLY A 706 6.81 26.08 3.53
C GLY A 706 7.04 27.27 4.47
N ASN A 707 7.19 28.51 3.94
CA ASN A 707 7.36 29.72 4.74
C ASN A 707 6.28 30.79 4.51
N ASN A 708 5.43 30.68 3.50
CA ASN A 708 4.36 31.63 3.20
C ASN A 708 3.05 30.89 2.95
N THR A 709 2.24 30.79 3.99
CA THR A 709 0.90 30.21 3.88
C THR A 709 -0.05 31.28 3.32
N LYS A 710 -0.32 31.23 2.01
CA LYS A 710 -1.45 31.96 1.45
C LYS A 710 -2.73 31.17 1.70
N LEU A 711 -3.79 31.86 2.10
CA LEU A 711 -5.12 31.27 2.22
C LEU A 711 -5.82 31.30 0.85
N VAL A 712 -6.76 30.39 0.62
CA VAL A 712 -7.56 30.39 -0.62
C VAL A 712 -8.36 31.68 -0.73
N SER A 713 -8.84 32.22 0.39
CA SER A 713 -9.55 33.53 0.45
C SER A 713 -8.72 34.71 -0.06
N ASP A 714 -7.40 34.69 0.11
CA ASP A 714 -6.52 35.74 -0.44
C ASP A 714 -6.56 35.74 -1.98
N PHE A 715 -6.54 34.56 -2.61
CA PHE A 715 -6.59 34.42 -4.07
C PHE A 715 -7.97 34.79 -4.64
N VAL A 716 -9.04 34.37 -3.98
CA VAL A 716 -10.40 34.70 -4.44
C VAL A 716 -10.65 36.17 -4.39
N GLN A 717 -10.22 36.86 -3.34
CA GLN A 717 -10.34 38.35 -3.24
C GLN A 717 -9.50 39.07 -4.31
N GLU A 718 -8.25 38.64 -4.54
CA GLU A 718 -7.39 39.18 -5.59
C GLU A 718 -8.03 39.03 -6.98
N TRP A 719 -8.66 37.87 -7.24
CA TRP A 719 -9.30 37.58 -8.52
C TRP A 719 -10.60 38.35 -8.71
N GLU A 720 -11.49 38.44 -7.71
CA GLU A 720 -12.75 39.17 -7.77
C GLU A 720 -12.54 40.71 -7.86
N THR A 721 -11.41 41.23 -7.38
CA THR A 721 -11.04 42.62 -7.54
C THR A 721 -10.41 42.93 -8.91
N ALA A 722 -9.90 41.92 -9.61
CA ALA A 722 -9.26 42.05 -10.93
C ALA A 722 -10.24 41.85 -12.10
N THR A 723 -11.38 41.24 -11.86
CA THR A 723 -12.46 40.99 -12.82
C THR A 723 -13.59 42.01 -12.65
#